data_79691ecc70a7d742170a2d1b87929417
#
_entry.id   79691ecc70a7d742170a2d1b87929417
#
_cell.length_a   1.000
_cell.length_b   1.000
_cell.length_c   1.000
_cell.angle_alpha   90.00
_cell.angle_beta   90.00
_cell.angle_gamma   90.00
#
_symmetry.space_group_name_H-M   'P 1'
#
loop_
_entity.id
_entity.type
_entity.pdbx_description
1 polymer ?
#
loop_
_entity_poly.entity_id
_entity_poly.type
_entity_poly.pdbx_seq_one_letter_code
_entity_poly.pdbx_strand_id
1 'polypeptide(L)'
;MARELGVPLEFVRQQMLDALLLPKSNSSTSSLSLPSPDQLAAAKAPERAANVVAGPGTGKTTTLVHRVKHLIDDKKVDPSQILVLTFTNKAAIELVERLRSAGIDAAADVWAGTFHAFGLEFLRKYHQRFGLEADLRIADLLSTMTMLVAGLPRVSLSYYLRVEDPYDWLGPVITGITRLKEELVTPAAYRQFVTSNPAEDTELQRRRLDVATLFELHETLLAERGTVDFVDLIAKPAVALKEDRAPFAELADRFQYILVDEYQDVTQAMVELLRQLAHKKSIWVVGDVRQAIHHWRGASLKSLLKFDTEFKAHAGGTKIQRYPLSNNRRSSQEIVDLTQHVGRHHVLEASMPLDTATATKGSCGERPTVVTCAKREQLLGAVLENVLSLHKTGVPFGRQALLSRNTSDIQHAAEILSAHGVPVIYIGELAQRTEIKQLLCLMQILVERRPKALIGLMGIPDLAMPIQDVHRLLQAADDDIAYQRGRWLNTPPPRLSPQGLKVLSELRRLLNGHRHSSNPWVFVCDVLLEHKVGLPDPTDDSVAAWVQRIALWQFAYAVRNGDGEIKEARLSRFLMRQRLRQRIGEGQVQRELPPEAGSLDGIRLMTVHGSKGLEFEAVHVAYVNAASYGDQVPQWQPEGILDIVPPEALGSSKAEYDAESAVERNNLLYVAVSRAQRHLYLYQEREFGDNTLAPQLQHYPQKFIATSYGGPTIKLARNVANNTFTAPSELSFEHFDTYTTCSLRYWYSQVLRLQSEADIDVSVRARLAIMDALKAFASGMSPSADSSLVAAWTARKLPSKIEDPFLWRDAQLALARGAALIGAISQRGGTFVEPKSVVGGVTVQMPWGFAIQGPHYVEFAMLRFARRRVLDLSTVLKPMVPGLMFAGTKKLTLNHVLSDKVDDVPGAKRIEATKSFKAAVRMLAGDNSPVPGRHCAWCDFSTICPSSPN
;
A
#
# COMPACT_ATOMS: atom_id res chain seq x y z
N MET A 1 6.82 19.77 23.36
CA MET A 1 6.44 19.34 24.72
C MET A 1 7.62 18.75 25.50
N ALA A 2 8.20 17.58 25.21
CA ALA A 2 9.34 17.07 25.99
C ALA A 2 10.52 18.06 26.02
N ARG A 3 10.92 18.68 24.91
CA ARG A 3 11.94 19.75 24.87
C ARG A 3 11.47 21.09 25.46
N GLU A 4 10.21 21.45 25.27
CA GLU A 4 9.63 22.70 25.79
C GLU A 4 9.34 22.65 27.28
N LEU A 5 9.02 21.45 27.79
CA LEU A 5 8.79 21.21 29.24
C LEU A 5 10.03 20.70 29.99
N GLY A 6 11.17 20.55 29.33
CA GLY A 6 12.38 20.01 29.93
C GLY A 6 12.28 18.56 30.43
N VAL A 7 11.28 17.79 29.92
CA VAL A 7 10.98 16.44 30.37
C VAL A 7 11.61 15.41 29.42
N PRO A 8 12.23 14.32 29.91
CA PRO A 8 12.77 13.26 29.05
C PRO A 8 11.73 12.66 28.13
N LEU A 9 12.11 12.34 26.90
CA LEU A 9 11.26 11.74 25.88
C LEU A 9 10.55 10.46 26.36
N GLU A 10 11.28 9.64 27.11
CA GLU A 10 10.81 8.39 27.68
C GLU A 10 9.71 8.59 28.72
N PHE A 11 9.76 9.68 29.46
CA PHE A 11 8.70 10.03 30.40
C PHE A 11 7.38 10.34 29.69
N VAL A 12 7.42 11.09 28.58
CA VAL A 12 6.21 11.40 27.78
C VAL A 12 5.66 10.13 27.13
N ARG A 13 6.54 9.24 26.64
CA ARG A 13 6.14 7.92 26.12
C ARG A 13 5.46 7.08 27.21
N GLN A 14 6.05 7.02 28.40
CA GLN A 14 5.51 6.28 29.53
C GLN A 14 4.15 6.82 29.96
N GLN A 15 4.00 8.14 30.07
CA GLN A 15 2.69 8.73 30.39
C GLN A 15 1.61 8.41 29.33
N MET A 16 1.99 8.41 28.04
CA MET A 16 1.03 8.00 27.00
C MET A 16 0.70 6.52 27.07
N LEU A 17 1.67 5.64 27.31
CA LEU A 17 1.43 4.22 27.49
C LEU A 17 0.51 3.96 28.70
N ASP A 18 0.78 4.66 29.82
CA ASP A 18 -0.04 4.56 31.02
C ASP A 18 -1.47 5.12 30.81
N ALA A 19 -1.60 6.23 30.09
CA ALA A 19 -2.90 6.84 29.77
C ALA A 19 -3.72 5.99 28.79
N LEU A 20 -3.06 5.31 27.85
CA LEU A 20 -3.68 4.37 26.93
C LEU A 20 -3.83 2.96 27.53
N LEU A 21 -3.34 2.74 28.74
CA LEU A 21 -3.37 1.47 29.47
C LEU A 21 -2.80 0.29 28.64
N LEU A 22 -1.78 0.54 27.87
CA LEU A 22 -1.13 -0.53 27.09
C LEU A 22 -0.40 -1.51 28.02
N PRO A 23 -0.45 -2.83 27.76
CA PRO A 23 0.24 -3.81 28.58
C PRO A 23 1.74 -3.58 28.55
N LYS A 24 2.40 -3.68 29.70
CA LYS A 24 3.86 -3.59 29.78
C LYS A 24 4.48 -4.84 29.15
N SER A 25 5.44 -4.69 28.27
CA SER A 25 6.15 -5.82 27.67
C SER A 25 6.92 -6.60 28.77
N ASN A 26 6.51 -7.81 29.03
CA ASN A 26 7.32 -8.75 29.80
C ASN A 26 8.39 -9.31 28.86
N SER A 27 9.57 -8.71 28.85
CA SER A 27 10.72 -9.31 28.17
C SER A 27 11.10 -10.60 28.88
N SER A 28 10.62 -11.72 28.35
CA SER A 28 11.11 -13.04 28.77
C SER A 28 12.57 -13.18 28.32
N THR A 29 13.51 -13.12 29.24
CA THR A 29 14.91 -13.44 29.01
C THR A 29 15.02 -14.93 28.66
N SER A 30 14.97 -15.25 27.37
CA SER A 30 15.26 -16.62 26.92
C SER A 30 16.78 -16.81 26.87
N SER A 31 17.28 -17.73 27.69
CA SER A 31 18.68 -18.16 27.62
C SER A 31 19.01 -18.67 26.22
N LEU A 32 20.22 -18.33 25.72
CA LEU A 32 20.67 -18.78 24.41
C LEU A 32 20.73 -20.30 24.36
N SER A 33 20.03 -20.94 23.44
CA SER A 33 20.06 -22.39 23.23
C SER A 33 21.44 -22.83 22.73
N LEU A 34 21.91 -24.00 23.17
CA LEU A 34 23.13 -24.59 22.65
C LEU A 34 23.04 -24.78 21.13
N PRO A 35 24.09 -24.40 20.36
CA PRO A 35 24.10 -24.57 18.90
C PRO A 35 24.18 -26.04 18.54
N SER A 36 23.50 -26.46 17.46
CA SER A 36 23.71 -27.76 16.85
C SER A 36 25.06 -27.83 16.13
N PRO A 37 25.55 -29.02 15.78
CA PRO A 37 26.82 -29.17 15.09
C PRO A 37 26.94 -28.37 13.80
N ASP A 38 25.87 -28.33 12.98
CA ASP A 38 25.76 -27.53 11.78
C ASP A 38 25.82 -26.03 12.04
N GLN A 39 25.07 -25.55 13.04
CA GLN A 39 25.10 -24.16 13.47
C GLN A 39 26.50 -23.79 14.02
N LEU A 40 27.12 -24.66 14.78
CA LEU A 40 28.48 -24.42 15.32
C LEU A 40 29.52 -24.37 14.22
N ALA A 41 29.42 -25.23 13.22
CA ALA A 41 30.33 -25.24 12.06
C ALA A 41 30.20 -23.92 11.28
N ALA A 42 28.95 -23.46 11.02
CA ALA A 42 28.69 -22.19 10.35
C ALA A 42 29.16 -20.99 11.18
N ALA A 43 28.94 -21.00 12.50
CA ALA A 43 29.37 -19.93 13.40
C ALA A 43 30.91 -19.85 13.52
N LYS A 44 31.63 -20.94 13.42
CA LYS A 44 33.10 -21.02 13.49
C LYS A 44 33.78 -20.99 12.13
N ALA A 45 33.05 -20.70 11.05
CA ALA A 45 33.60 -20.62 9.70
C ALA A 45 34.91 -19.83 9.67
N PRO A 46 36.05 -20.42 9.25
CA PRO A 46 37.36 -19.77 9.28
C PRO A 46 37.60 -18.89 8.05
N GLU A 47 36.81 -19.06 7.00
CA GLU A 47 37.02 -18.42 5.72
C GLU A 47 36.75 -16.91 5.76
N ARG A 48 37.39 -16.16 4.85
CA ARG A 48 37.10 -14.71 4.68
C ARG A 48 35.72 -14.45 4.12
N ALA A 49 35.19 -15.39 3.33
CA ALA A 49 33.83 -15.31 2.82
C ALA A 49 33.10 -16.62 3.09
N ALA A 50 31.97 -16.58 3.78
CA ALA A 50 31.15 -17.75 4.13
C ALA A 50 29.69 -17.51 3.78
N ASN A 51 29.05 -18.53 3.20
CA ASN A 51 27.64 -18.50 2.80
C ASN A 51 26.87 -19.58 3.59
N VAL A 52 25.98 -19.12 4.48
CA VAL A 52 25.15 -20.03 5.29
C VAL A 52 23.76 -20.14 4.66
N VAL A 53 23.44 -21.34 4.17
CA VAL A 53 22.15 -21.65 3.55
C VAL A 53 21.23 -22.27 4.61
N ALA A 54 20.19 -21.57 4.98
CA ALA A 54 19.42 -21.90 6.16
C ALA A 54 17.91 -21.80 5.90
N GLY A 55 17.22 -22.93 5.87
CA GLY A 55 15.76 -22.99 5.70
C GLY A 55 14.98 -22.35 6.87
N PRO A 56 13.63 -22.30 6.77
CA PRO A 56 12.78 -21.77 7.84
C PRO A 56 12.91 -22.62 9.09
N GLY A 57 12.96 -21.98 10.27
CA GLY A 57 13.04 -22.68 11.55
C GLY A 57 14.37 -23.33 11.88
N THR A 58 15.42 -23.18 11.08
CA THR A 58 16.76 -23.77 11.34
C THR A 58 17.63 -22.92 12.27
N GLY A 59 17.18 -21.72 12.66
CA GLY A 59 17.87 -20.87 13.61
C GLY A 59 18.92 -19.95 12.98
N LYS A 60 18.62 -19.33 11.84
CA LYS A 60 19.47 -18.31 11.17
C LYS A 60 20.04 -17.28 12.15
N THR A 61 19.16 -16.54 12.82
CA THR A 61 19.54 -15.50 13.77
C THR A 61 20.31 -16.05 14.97
N THR A 62 19.96 -17.24 15.46
CA THR A 62 20.72 -17.91 16.53
C THR A 62 22.15 -18.22 16.09
N THR A 63 22.34 -18.72 14.87
CA THR A 63 23.66 -19.00 14.30
C THR A 63 24.50 -17.73 14.16
N LEU A 64 23.86 -16.61 13.76
CA LEU A 64 24.50 -15.30 13.67
C LEU A 64 24.96 -14.80 15.07
N VAL A 65 24.13 -14.95 16.11
CA VAL A 65 24.51 -14.64 17.49
C VAL A 65 25.70 -15.46 17.94
N HIS A 66 25.70 -16.78 17.65
CA HIS A 66 26.84 -17.64 17.94
C HIS A 66 28.11 -17.23 17.15
N ARG A 67 27.96 -16.72 15.90
CA ARG A 67 29.06 -16.17 15.12
C ARG A 67 29.68 -14.96 15.82
N VAL A 68 28.86 -14.00 16.23
CA VAL A 68 29.35 -12.80 16.98
C VAL A 68 30.06 -13.24 18.26
N LYS A 69 29.45 -14.17 19.01
CA LYS A 69 30.03 -14.70 20.25
C LYS A 69 31.39 -15.35 19.97
N HIS A 70 31.51 -16.18 18.95
CA HIS A 70 32.78 -16.80 18.55
C HIS A 70 33.85 -15.76 18.20
N LEU A 71 33.50 -14.70 17.47
CA LEU A 71 34.44 -13.63 17.13
C LEU A 71 34.96 -12.91 18.38
N ILE A 72 34.10 -12.58 19.33
CA ILE A 72 34.47 -11.87 20.55
C ILE A 72 35.20 -12.78 21.54
N ASP A 73 34.61 -13.93 21.88
CA ASP A 73 35.09 -14.79 22.95
C ASP A 73 36.30 -15.63 22.56
N ASP A 74 36.24 -16.27 21.36
CA ASP A 74 37.27 -17.22 20.91
C ASP A 74 38.36 -16.50 20.09
N LYS A 75 37.99 -15.60 19.18
CA LYS A 75 38.92 -14.85 18.32
C LYS A 75 39.44 -13.55 18.92
N LYS A 76 38.87 -13.10 20.03
CA LYS A 76 39.25 -11.86 20.75
C LYS A 76 39.16 -10.62 19.86
N VAL A 77 38.18 -10.59 18.95
CA VAL A 77 37.90 -9.42 18.10
C VAL A 77 37.27 -8.34 18.93
N ASP A 78 37.72 -7.10 18.72
CA ASP A 78 37.07 -5.93 19.31
C ASP A 78 35.62 -5.80 18.77
N PRO A 79 34.60 -5.77 19.64
CA PRO A 79 33.19 -5.65 19.22
C PRO A 79 32.94 -4.48 18.28
N SER A 80 33.66 -3.36 18.44
CA SER A 80 33.55 -2.18 17.56
C SER A 80 33.96 -2.41 16.11
N GLN A 81 34.68 -3.53 15.84
CA GLN A 81 35.11 -3.96 14.50
C GLN A 81 34.10 -4.91 13.84
N ILE A 82 32.98 -5.22 14.49
CA ILE A 82 31.94 -6.12 13.97
C ILE A 82 30.76 -5.28 13.48
N LEU A 83 30.40 -5.46 12.21
CA LEU A 83 29.22 -4.88 11.57
C LEU A 83 28.19 -5.97 11.31
N VAL A 84 26.98 -5.81 11.87
CA VAL A 84 25.86 -6.72 11.59
C VAL A 84 24.75 -5.95 10.88
N LEU A 85 24.44 -6.37 9.67
CA LEU A 85 23.42 -5.78 8.83
C LEU A 85 22.19 -6.71 8.74
N THR A 86 21.02 -6.15 8.99
CA THR A 86 19.73 -6.83 8.91
C THR A 86 18.78 -6.10 7.96
N PHE A 87 17.65 -6.73 7.63
CA PHE A 87 16.67 -6.11 6.75
C PHE A 87 15.68 -5.20 7.48
N THR A 88 15.36 -5.48 8.75
CA THR A 88 14.37 -4.71 9.54
C THR A 88 14.94 -4.19 10.84
N ASN A 89 14.46 -3.02 11.30
CA ASN A 89 14.85 -2.47 12.59
C ASN A 89 14.50 -3.42 13.76
N LYS A 90 13.37 -4.14 13.65
CA LYS A 90 12.97 -5.13 14.65
C LYS A 90 14.00 -6.25 14.78
N ALA A 91 14.48 -6.78 13.65
CA ALA A 91 15.51 -7.82 13.65
C ALA A 91 16.82 -7.32 14.27
N ALA A 92 17.20 -6.06 14.02
CA ALA A 92 18.38 -5.44 14.63
C ALA A 92 18.24 -5.32 16.17
N ILE A 93 17.10 -4.85 16.65
CA ILE A 93 16.82 -4.73 18.10
C ILE A 93 16.84 -6.12 18.77
N GLU A 94 16.11 -7.08 18.18
CA GLU A 94 16.06 -8.45 18.69
C GLU A 94 17.45 -9.11 18.73
N LEU A 95 18.30 -8.83 17.74
CA LEU A 95 19.67 -9.31 17.71
C LEU A 95 20.50 -8.76 18.90
N VAL A 96 20.43 -7.45 19.15
CA VAL A 96 21.16 -6.83 20.26
C VAL A 96 20.68 -7.39 21.60
N GLU A 97 19.37 -7.59 21.78
CA GLU A 97 18.80 -8.21 22.98
C GLU A 97 19.29 -9.64 23.18
N ARG A 98 19.35 -10.42 22.10
CA ARG A 98 19.87 -11.80 22.13
C ARG A 98 21.37 -11.85 22.42
N LEU A 99 22.16 -10.91 21.92
CA LEU A 99 23.60 -10.78 22.25
C LEU A 99 23.78 -10.48 23.73
N ARG A 100 23.00 -9.56 24.29
CA ARG A 100 23.02 -9.26 25.74
C ARG A 100 22.63 -10.49 26.57
N SER A 101 21.54 -11.19 26.17
CA SER A 101 21.07 -12.39 26.84
C SER A 101 22.10 -13.54 26.75
N ALA A 102 22.96 -13.54 25.76
CA ALA A 102 24.05 -14.50 25.58
C ALA A 102 25.27 -14.20 26.47
N GLY A 103 25.21 -13.19 27.36
CA GLY A 103 26.27 -12.80 28.26
C GLY A 103 27.43 -12.03 27.58
N ILE A 104 27.13 -11.35 26.47
CA ILE A 104 28.12 -10.47 25.83
C ILE A 104 27.93 -9.07 26.38
N ASP A 105 28.68 -8.71 27.40
CA ASP A 105 28.61 -7.40 28.07
C ASP A 105 28.90 -6.24 27.11
N ALA A 106 29.80 -6.45 26.17
CA ALA A 106 30.15 -5.51 25.09
C ALA A 106 29.19 -5.55 23.85
N ALA A 107 28.00 -6.14 23.97
CA ALA A 107 27.03 -6.22 22.85
C ALA A 107 26.62 -4.82 22.34
N ALA A 108 26.72 -3.78 23.18
CA ALA A 108 26.42 -2.40 22.81
C ALA A 108 27.46 -1.77 21.85
N ASP A 109 28.66 -2.32 21.80
CA ASP A 109 29.77 -1.82 20.97
C ASP A 109 29.75 -2.46 19.57
N VAL A 110 29.00 -3.59 19.39
CA VAL A 110 28.77 -4.18 18.08
C VAL A 110 27.83 -3.27 17.30
N TRP A 111 28.24 -2.87 16.10
CA TRP A 111 27.34 -2.12 15.25
C TRP A 111 26.28 -3.07 14.64
N ALA A 112 25.05 -2.96 15.09
CA ALA A 112 23.92 -3.75 14.56
C ALA A 112 22.78 -2.84 14.12
N GLY A 113 22.37 -2.97 12.85
CA GLY A 113 21.34 -2.12 12.27
C GLY A 113 20.91 -2.57 10.89
N THR A 114 20.05 -1.75 10.26
CA THR A 114 19.65 -1.97 8.86
C THR A 114 20.68 -1.35 7.91
N PHE A 115 20.69 -1.78 6.64
CA PHE A 115 21.46 -1.12 5.58
C PHE A 115 21.18 0.38 5.50
N HIS A 116 19.92 0.76 5.62
CA HIS A 116 19.52 2.17 5.58
C HIS A 116 20.02 2.96 6.80
N ALA A 117 20.02 2.34 7.97
CA ALA A 117 20.59 2.99 9.18
C ALA A 117 22.09 3.23 9.02
N PHE A 118 22.82 2.25 8.46
CA PHE A 118 24.25 2.41 8.14
C PHE A 118 24.48 3.52 7.12
N GLY A 119 23.71 3.52 6.03
CA GLY A 119 23.82 4.55 4.99
C GLY A 119 23.48 5.96 5.51
N LEU A 120 22.49 6.06 6.38
CA LEU A 120 22.15 7.33 7.05
C LEU A 120 23.30 7.85 7.90
N GLU A 121 23.95 6.96 8.70
CA GLU A 121 25.15 7.32 9.50
C GLU A 121 26.29 7.75 8.59
N PHE A 122 26.52 7.02 7.49
CA PHE A 122 27.54 7.36 6.48
C PHE A 122 27.31 8.74 5.88
N LEU A 123 26.10 9.02 5.38
CA LEU A 123 25.79 10.32 4.77
C LEU A 123 25.84 11.47 5.78
N ARG A 124 25.41 11.25 7.03
CA ARG A 124 25.53 12.25 8.10
C ARG A 124 26.99 12.58 8.44
N LYS A 125 27.83 11.55 8.53
CA LYS A 125 29.25 11.73 8.84
C LYS A 125 29.96 12.51 7.73
N TYR A 126 29.65 12.22 6.48
CA TYR A 126 30.30 12.81 5.31
C TYR A 126 29.42 13.80 4.55
N HIS A 127 28.40 14.38 5.21
CA HIS A 127 27.36 15.22 4.61
C HIS A 127 27.90 16.32 3.67
N GLN A 128 28.98 16.99 4.04
CA GLN A 128 29.60 18.05 3.24
C GLN A 128 30.08 17.56 1.86
N ARG A 129 30.58 16.31 1.75
CA ARG A 129 31.03 15.75 0.49
C ARG A 129 29.89 15.45 -0.49
N PHE A 130 28.69 15.31 0.04
CA PHE A 130 27.48 15.09 -0.76
C PHE A 130 26.66 16.39 -0.96
N GLY A 131 27.14 17.54 -0.49
CA GLY A 131 26.39 18.79 -0.52
C GLY A 131 25.13 18.76 0.36
N LEU A 132 25.16 17.98 1.43
CA LEU A 132 24.03 17.78 2.33
C LEU A 132 24.23 18.54 3.66
N GLU A 133 23.16 18.80 4.38
CA GLU A 133 23.20 19.33 5.74
C GLU A 133 23.44 18.19 6.76
N ALA A 134 24.02 18.52 7.92
CA ALA A 134 24.24 17.54 9.00
C ALA A 134 22.91 16.95 9.51
N ASP A 135 21.85 17.76 9.55
CA ASP A 135 20.48 17.33 9.84
C ASP A 135 19.80 16.85 8.54
N LEU A 136 20.27 15.70 8.06
CA LEU A 136 19.85 15.13 6.78
C LEU A 136 18.34 14.87 6.73
N ARG A 137 17.70 15.39 5.70
CA ARG A 137 16.27 15.16 5.42
C ARG A 137 16.11 14.04 4.42
N ILE A 138 15.15 13.14 4.70
CA ILE A 138 14.80 12.02 3.81
C ILE A 138 13.42 12.29 3.25
N ALA A 139 13.30 12.36 1.93
CA ALA A 139 12.03 12.53 1.24
C ALA A 139 11.26 11.19 1.22
N ASP A 140 10.06 11.17 1.81
CA ASP A 140 9.09 10.10 1.64
C ASP A 140 8.40 10.21 0.26
N LEU A 141 7.56 9.23 -0.09
CA LEU A 141 6.85 9.22 -1.36
C LEU A 141 6.02 10.49 -1.57
N LEU A 142 5.29 10.94 -0.54
CA LEU A 142 4.49 12.15 -0.63
C LEU A 142 5.34 13.41 -0.82
N SER A 143 6.44 13.52 -0.10
CA SER A 143 7.38 14.64 -0.24
C SER A 143 7.99 14.67 -1.64
N THR A 144 8.39 13.49 -2.16
CA THR A 144 8.90 13.33 -3.52
C THR A 144 7.85 13.73 -4.57
N MET A 145 6.60 13.24 -4.43
CA MET A 145 5.50 13.64 -5.33
C MET A 145 5.26 15.15 -5.30
N THR A 146 5.13 15.72 -4.11
CA THR A 146 4.88 17.16 -3.95
C THR A 146 6.02 17.98 -4.55
N MET A 147 7.25 17.54 -4.37
CA MET A 147 8.44 18.16 -4.93
C MET A 147 8.42 18.12 -6.47
N LEU A 148 8.13 16.96 -7.06
CA LEU A 148 8.02 16.79 -8.49
C LEU A 148 6.87 17.62 -9.06
N VAL A 149 5.68 17.62 -8.45
CA VAL A 149 4.54 18.45 -8.87
C VAL A 149 4.92 19.93 -8.92
N ALA A 150 5.63 20.44 -7.91
CA ALA A 150 6.13 21.81 -7.90
C ALA A 150 7.21 22.06 -8.98
N GLY A 151 7.97 21.05 -9.36
CA GLY A 151 9.02 21.10 -10.39
C GLY A 151 8.52 20.93 -11.82
N LEU A 152 7.31 20.35 -12.05
CA LEU A 152 6.77 20.12 -13.39
C LEU A 152 6.79 21.35 -14.32
N PRO A 153 6.58 22.60 -13.83
CA PRO A 153 6.71 23.79 -14.69
C PRO A 153 8.09 24.01 -15.32
N ARG A 154 9.13 23.33 -14.85
CA ARG A 154 10.50 23.46 -15.38
C ARG A 154 10.77 22.58 -16.58
N VAL A 155 9.90 21.57 -16.85
CA VAL A 155 10.12 20.56 -17.89
C VAL A 155 8.94 20.46 -18.84
N SER A 156 9.23 20.13 -20.08
CA SER A 156 8.23 19.85 -21.10
C SER A 156 8.06 18.35 -21.26
N LEU A 157 6.85 17.85 -20.99
CA LEU A 157 6.49 16.45 -21.16
C LEU A 157 5.61 16.29 -22.40
N SER A 158 5.72 15.14 -23.04
CA SER A 158 5.01 14.84 -24.28
C SER A 158 3.90 13.80 -24.13
N TYR A 159 4.05 12.94 -23.12
CA TYR A 159 3.07 11.91 -22.77
C TYR A 159 2.23 12.33 -21.55
N TYR A 160 2.85 12.70 -20.42
CA TYR A 160 2.16 13.08 -19.20
C TYR A 160 1.74 14.55 -19.28
N LEU A 161 0.44 14.79 -19.54
CA LEU A 161 -0.12 16.13 -19.69
C LEU A 161 -0.58 16.70 -18.34
N ARG A 162 -0.45 18.02 -18.17
CA ARG A 162 -0.86 18.71 -16.92
C ARG A 162 -2.38 18.77 -16.72
N VAL A 163 -3.18 18.49 -17.74
CA VAL A 163 -4.63 18.30 -17.64
C VAL A 163 -4.99 16.97 -16.94
N GLU A 164 -4.04 16.06 -16.81
CA GLU A 164 -4.15 14.89 -15.95
C GLU A 164 -3.65 15.26 -14.56
N ASP A 165 -4.24 14.66 -13.52
CA ASP A 165 -3.77 14.88 -12.18
C ASP A 165 -2.40 14.21 -11.98
N PRO A 166 -1.35 14.96 -11.61
CA PRO A 166 -0.03 14.38 -11.41
C PRO A 166 0.01 13.29 -10.34
N TYR A 167 -0.82 13.38 -9.31
CA TYR A 167 -0.87 12.38 -8.24
C TYR A 167 -1.40 11.02 -8.71
N ASP A 168 -2.11 10.96 -9.83
CA ASP A 168 -2.59 9.69 -10.39
C ASP A 168 -1.50 8.92 -11.16
N TRP A 169 -0.49 9.59 -11.73
CA TRP A 169 0.52 8.96 -12.59
C TRP A 169 1.97 9.04 -12.05
N LEU A 170 2.27 9.94 -11.12
CA LEU A 170 3.62 10.05 -10.56
C LEU A 170 4.02 8.84 -9.72
N GLY A 171 3.08 8.14 -9.07
CA GLY A 171 3.38 6.97 -8.26
C GLY A 171 4.16 5.89 -9.01
N PRO A 172 3.64 5.36 -10.13
CA PRO A 172 4.38 4.43 -10.99
C PRO A 172 5.71 4.97 -11.51
N VAL A 173 5.80 6.26 -11.83
CA VAL A 173 7.05 6.90 -12.30
C VAL A 173 8.10 6.90 -11.19
N ILE A 174 7.75 7.33 -9.97
CA ILE A 174 8.66 7.33 -8.83
C ILE A 174 9.10 5.90 -8.49
N THR A 175 8.19 4.93 -8.55
CA THR A 175 8.54 3.52 -8.36
C THR A 175 9.56 3.06 -9.41
N GLY A 176 9.39 3.47 -10.67
CA GLY A 176 10.36 3.20 -11.74
C GLY A 176 11.72 3.82 -11.48
N ILE A 177 11.76 5.10 -11.07
CA ILE A 177 13.00 5.80 -10.68
C ILE A 177 13.67 5.08 -9.50
N THR A 178 12.91 4.68 -8.49
CA THR A 178 13.40 3.90 -7.34
C THR A 178 14.09 2.63 -7.80
N ARG A 179 13.46 1.87 -8.71
CA ARG A 179 14.05 0.64 -9.27
C ARG A 179 15.36 0.90 -10.03
N LEU A 180 15.41 1.94 -10.84
CA LEU A 180 16.64 2.33 -11.55
C LEU A 180 17.77 2.67 -10.57
N LYS A 181 17.48 3.41 -9.51
CA LYS A 181 18.46 3.76 -8.46
C LYS A 181 18.92 2.54 -7.65
N GLU A 182 18.02 1.58 -7.36
CA GLU A 182 18.38 0.32 -6.69
C GLU A 182 19.35 -0.53 -7.51
N GLU A 183 19.27 -0.45 -8.84
CA GLU A 183 20.22 -1.10 -9.77
C GLU A 183 21.42 -0.18 -10.13
N LEU A 184 21.57 0.96 -9.43
CA LEU A 184 22.63 1.96 -9.65
C LEU A 184 22.62 2.57 -11.07
N VAL A 185 21.48 2.58 -11.73
CA VAL A 185 21.31 3.23 -13.04
C VAL A 185 21.11 4.72 -12.84
N THR A 186 21.98 5.53 -13.45
CA THR A 186 21.91 7.00 -13.39
C THR A 186 20.87 7.56 -14.37
N PRO A 187 20.38 8.81 -14.20
CA PRO A 187 19.48 9.46 -15.16
C PRO A 187 20.07 9.49 -16.58
N ALA A 188 21.36 9.80 -16.72
CA ALA A 188 22.05 9.82 -18.00
C ALA A 188 22.11 8.44 -18.67
N ALA A 189 22.40 7.38 -17.90
CA ALA A 189 22.44 6.02 -18.39
C ALA A 189 21.04 5.54 -18.84
N TYR A 190 19.99 5.86 -18.09
CA TYR A 190 18.62 5.52 -18.47
C TYR A 190 18.19 6.29 -19.74
N ARG A 191 18.49 7.58 -19.83
CA ARG A 191 18.23 8.37 -21.04
C ARG A 191 18.95 7.79 -22.26
N GLN A 192 20.22 7.43 -22.11
CA GLN A 192 20.99 6.77 -23.18
C GLN A 192 20.34 5.45 -23.60
N PHE A 193 19.93 4.61 -22.64
CA PHE A 193 19.23 3.35 -22.92
C PHE A 193 17.97 3.58 -23.75
N VAL A 194 17.09 4.49 -23.32
CA VAL A 194 15.81 4.80 -24.00
C VAL A 194 16.04 5.36 -25.42
N THR A 195 17.10 6.13 -25.60
CA THR A 195 17.43 6.73 -26.92
C THR A 195 18.04 5.69 -27.86
N SER A 196 18.87 4.79 -27.32
CA SER A 196 19.55 3.75 -28.13
C SER A 196 18.65 2.54 -28.43
N ASN A 197 17.59 2.33 -27.61
CA ASN A 197 16.64 1.23 -27.74
C ASN A 197 15.21 1.77 -27.80
N PRO A 198 14.82 2.45 -28.89
CA PRO A 198 13.50 3.05 -29.01
C PRO A 198 12.41 1.95 -29.03
N ALA A 199 11.31 2.21 -28.33
CA ALA A 199 10.15 1.33 -28.36
C ALA A 199 9.46 1.43 -29.74
N GLU A 200 8.94 0.30 -30.23
CA GLU A 200 8.16 0.27 -31.48
C GLU A 200 6.89 1.11 -31.39
N ASP A 201 6.20 1.08 -30.24
CA ASP A 201 5.06 1.95 -29.96
C ASP A 201 5.56 3.37 -29.65
N THR A 202 5.18 4.33 -30.50
CA THR A 202 5.57 5.74 -30.37
C THR A 202 5.04 6.38 -29.08
N GLU A 203 3.90 5.94 -28.56
CA GLU A 203 3.34 6.43 -27.29
C GLU A 203 4.18 5.93 -26.12
N LEU A 204 4.58 4.65 -26.14
CA LEU A 204 5.47 4.08 -25.15
C LEU A 204 6.84 4.75 -25.18
N GLN A 205 7.38 5.07 -26.38
CA GLN A 205 8.65 5.80 -26.51
C GLN A 205 8.57 7.19 -25.88
N ARG A 206 7.50 7.95 -26.16
CA ARG A 206 7.27 9.27 -25.52
C ARG A 206 7.19 9.14 -23.99
N ARG A 207 6.52 8.13 -23.50
CA ARG A 207 6.38 7.85 -22.07
C ARG A 207 7.73 7.58 -21.41
N ARG A 208 8.60 6.77 -22.03
CA ARG A 208 9.96 6.48 -21.53
C ARG A 208 10.84 7.72 -21.51
N LEU A 209 10.76 8.57 -22.54
CA LEU A 209 11.51 9.83 -22.60
C LEU A 209 11.06 10.82 -21.52
N ASP A 210 9.75 10.91 -21.26
CA ASP A 210 9.22 11.72 -20.17
C ASP A 210 9.71 11.20 -18.79
N VAL A 211 9.77 9.87 -18.59
CA VAL A 211 10.31 9.28 -17.35
C VAL A 211 11.81 9.62 -17.21
N ALA A 212 12.59 9.59 -18.29
CA ALA A 212 13.99 10.01 -18.24
C ALA A 212 14.13 11.50 -17.84
N THR A 213 13.26 12.36 -18.36
CA THR A 213 13.20 13.78 -18.00
C THR A 213 12.79 13.99 -16.55
N LEU A 214 11.81 13.22 -16.06
CA LEU A 214 11.37 13.27 -14.67
C LEU A 214 12.42 12.72 -13.70
N PHE A 215 13.22 11.75 -14.12
CA PHE A 215 14.32 11.23 -13.32
C PHE A 215 15.44 12.30 -13.17
N GLU A 216 15.80 13.00 -14.24
CA GLU A 216 16.74 14.13 -14.17
C GLU A 216 16.21 15.25 -13.27
N LEU A 217 14.93 15.60 -13.42
CA LEU A 217 14.26 16.59 -12.56
C LEU A 217 14.28 16.17 -11.10
N HIS A 218 13.99 14.88 -10.81
CA HIS A 218 13.99 14.33 -9.46
C HIS A 218 15.33 14.50 -8.76
N GLU A 219 16.42 14.08 -9.40
CA GLU A 219 17.78 14.21 -8.83
C GLU A 219 18.19 15.69 -8.67
N THR A 220 17.81 16.54 -9.63
CA THR A 220 18.06 17.99 -9.54
C THR A 220 17.36 18.62 -8.32
N LEU A 221 16.09 18.29 -8.13
CA LEU A 221 15.29 18.84 -7.03
C LEU A 221 15.74 18.31 -5.65
N LEU A 222 16.18 17.07 -5.56
CA LEU A 222 16.78 16.53 -4.33
C LEU A 222 18.07 17.29 -3.99
N ALA A 223 18.95 17.48 -4.98
CA ALA A 223 20.21 18.21 -4.81
C ALA A 223 19.99 19.69 -4.41
N GLU A 224 19.08 20.40 -5.10
CA GLU A 224 18.74 21.80 -4.78
C GLU A 224 18.23 21.98 -3.34
N ARG A 225 17.57 20.96 -2.78
CA ARG A 225 17.01 20.99 -1.43
C ARG A 225 17.94 20.41 -0.36
N GLY A 226 19.10 19.91 -0.72
CA GLY A 226 20.00 19.20 0.19
C GLY A 226 19.31 17.99 0.84
N THR A 227 18.44 17.29 0.10
CA THR A 227 17.60 16.20 0.57
C THR A 227 17.95 14.92 -0.19
N VAL A 228 17.75 13.78 0.42
CA VAL A 228 17.91 12.46 -0.22
C VAL A 228 16.60 11.68 -0.16
N ASP A 229 16.39 10.74 -1.07
CA ASP A 229 15.32 9.76 -0.93
C ASP A 229 15.82 8.51 -0.16
N PHE A 230 14.91 7.55 0.04
CA PHE A 230 15.23 6.37 0.85
C PHE A 230 16.28 5.47 0.18
N VAL A 231 16.30 5.40 -1.15
CA VAL A 231 17.29 4.59 -1.91
C VAL A 231 18.66 5.24 -1.87
N ASP A 232 18.75 6.56 -1.85
CA ASP A 232 20.00 7.30 -1.77
C ASP A 232 20.82 6.95 -0.53
N LEU A 233 20.15 6.55 0.57
CA LEU A 233 20.85 6.11 1.78
C LEU A 233 21.81 4.96 1.50
N ILE A 234 21.55 4.17 0.48
CA ILE A 234 22.39 3.02 0.09
C ILE A 234 23.16 3.30 -1.19
N ALA A 235 22.49 3.83 -2.22
CA ALA A 235 23.11 4.04 -3.53
C ALA A 235 24.26 5.06 -3.48
N LYS A 236 24.09 6.20 -2.79
CA LYS A 236 25.14 7.23 -2.71
C LYS A 236 26.40 6.74 -1.97
N PRO A 237 26.33 6.07 -0.79
CA PRO A 237 27.49 5.46 -0.16
C PRO A 237 28.15 4.37 -1.04
N ALA A 238 27.37 3.52 -1.72
CA ALA A 238 27.89 2.47 -2.56
C ALA A 238 28.70 3.03 -3.75
N VAL A 239 28.15 4.03 -4.44
CA VAL A 239 28.81 4.70 -5.56
C VAL A 239 30.05 5.46 -5.08
N ALA A 240 29.94 6.26 -4.03
CA ALA A 240 31.04 7.04 -3.50
C ALA A 240 32.25 6.18 -3.09
N LEU A 241 32.00 5.06 -2.40
CA LEU A 241 33.05 4.11 -2.02
C LEU A 241 33.67 3.40 -3.22
N LYS A 242 32.90 3.18 -4.29
CA LYS A 242 33.37 2.57 -5.52
C LYS A 242 34.26 3.52 -6.32
N GLU A 243 33.89 4.80 -6.39
CA GLU A 243 34.61 5.82 -7.14
C GLU A 243 35.90 6.25 -6.45
N ASP A 244 35.85 6.59 -5.16
CA ASP A 244 37.00 6.96 -4.36
C ASP A 244 36.80 6.59 -2.88
N ARG A 245 37.42 5.51 -2.44
CA ARG A 245 37.33 4.98 -1.07
C ARG A 245 38.09 5.84 -0.04
N ALA A 246 39.18 6.49 -0.45
CA ALA A 246 40.10 7.12 0.48
C ALA A 246 39.44 8.17 1.41
N PRO A 247 38.53 9.05 0.94
CA PRO A 247 37.88 10.03 1.80
C PRO A 247 36.95 9.42 2.88
N PHE A 248 36.55 8.16 2.72
CA PHE A 248 35.58 7.46 3.57
C PHE A 248 36.21 6.33 4.40
N ALA A 249 37.56 6.21 4.35
CA ALA A 249 38.30 5.11 4.97
C ALA A 249 38.04 4.97 6.48
N GLU A 250 37.87 6.08 7.19
CA GLU A 250 37.61 6.06 8.64
C GLU A 250 36.41 5.18 9.03
N LEU A 251 35.28 5.32 8.35
CA LEU A 251 34.10 4.50 8.60
C LEU A 251 34.18 3.17 7.84
N ALA A 252 34.61 3.22 6.56
CA ALA A 252 34.64 2.04 5.72
C ALA A 252 35.66 0.99 6.21
N ASP A 253 36.76 1.39 6.86
CA ASP A 253 37.81 0.48 7.33
C ASP A 253 37.71 0.15 8.84
N ARG A 254 36.76 0.77 9.54
CA ARG A 254 36.46 0.46 10.95
C ARG A 254 36.14 -1.01 11.15
N PHE A 255 35.27 -1.58 10.30
CA PHE A 255 34.78 -2.95 10.47
C PHE A 255 35.67 -3.96 9.78
N GLN A 256 36.06 -5.00 10.47
CA GLN A 256 36.86 -6.12 9.95
C GLN A 256 36.01 -7.36 9.66
N TYR A 257 34.86 -7.47 10.32
CA TYR A 257 33.90 -8.56 10.18
C TYR A 257 32.53 -8.01 9.82
N ILE A 258 32.01 -8.39 8.66
CA ILE A 258 30.72 -7.97 8.14
C ILE A 258 29.81 -9.19 8.11
N LEU A 259 28.70 -9.12 8.84
CA LEU A 259 27.72 -10.19 8.99
C LEU A 259 26.39 -9.69 8.43
N VAL A 260 25.73 -10.47 7.57
CA VAL A 260 24.48 -10.06 6.92
C VAL A 260 23.42 -11.14 7.14
N ASP A 261 22.32 -10.75 7.78
CA ASP A 261 21.11 -11.58 7.90
C ASP A 261 20.17 -11.35 6.72
N GLU A 262 19.35 -12.36 6.40
CA GLU A 262 18.37 -12.34 5.30
C GLU A 262 18.97 -11.88 3.94
N TYR A 263 20.15 -12.37 3.59
CA TYR A 263 20.90 -11.94 2.40
C TYR A 263 20.13 -12.13 1.08
N GLN A 264 19.10 -12.96 1.03
CA GLN A 264 18.25 -13.15 -0.16
C GLN A 264 17.37 -11.92 -0.48
N ASP A 265 17.28 -10.95 0.42
CA ASP A 265 16.47 -9.73 0.22
C ASP A 265 17.30 -8.50 -0.19
N VAL A 266 18.60 -8.65 -0.43
CA VAL A 266 19.49 -7.54 -0.80
C VAL A 266 19.25 -7.08 -2.24
N THR A 267 19.30 -5.76 -2.48
CA THR A 267 19.28 -5.13 -3.80
C THR A 267 20.70 -5.04 -4.36
N GLN A 268 20.83 -4.70 -5.66
CA GLN A 268 22.14 -4.53 -6.29
C GLN A 268 22.96 -3.40 -5.63
N ALA A 269 22.31 -2.31 -5.25
CA ALA A 269 22.97 -1.22 -4.50
C ALA A 269 23.53 -1.71 -3.14
N MET A 270 22.80 -2.59 -2.42
CA MET A 270 23.27 -3.20 -1.17
C MET A 270 24.46 -4.14 -1.43
N VAL A 271 24.40 -4.95 -2.49
CA VAL A 271 25.51 -5.83 -2.87
C VAL A 271 26.76 -5.01 -3.18
N GLU A 272 26.65 -3.92 -3.95
CA GLU A 272 27.78 -3.05 -4.24
C GLU A 272 28.35 -2.40 -2.97
N LEU A 273 27.48 -1.91 -2.07
CA LEU A 273 27.91 -1.37 -0.77
C LEU A 273 28.69 -2.43 0.03
N LEU A 274 28.19 -3.65 0.10
CA LEU A 274 28.87 -4.77 0.78
C LEU A 274 30.21 -5.10 0.13
N ARG A 275 30.31 -5.11 -1.21
CA ARG A 275 31.59 -5.33 -1.92
C ARG A 275 32.63 -4.30 -1.55
N GLN A 276 32.22 -3.05 -1.44
CA GLN A 276 33.13 -1.96 -1.06
C GLN A 276 33.52 -2.06 0.43
N LEU A 277 32.56 -2.32 1.34
CA LEU A 277 32.84 -2.47 2.77
C LEU A 277 33.69 -3.71 3.07
N ALA A 278 33.42 -4.83 2.41
CA ALA A 278 34.14 -6.10 2.63
C ALA A 278 35.50 -6.18 1.95
N HIS A 279 35.97 -5.12 1.28
CA HIS A 279 37.28 -5.12 0.60
C HIS A 279 38.42 -5.53 1.56
N LYS A 280 39.10 -6.67 1.26
CA LYS A 280 40.16 -7.28 2.08
C LYS A 280 39.75 -7.72 3.51
N LYS A 281 38.43 -7.85 3.79
CA LYS A 281 37.88 -8.17 5.12
C LYS A 281 37.06 -9.45 5.09
N SER A 282 36.52 -9.86 6.25
CA SER A 282 35.64 -11.03 6.34
C SER A 282 34.20 -10.65 6.12
N ILE A 283 33.52 -11.41 5.24
CA ILE A 283 32.07 -11.33 5.04
C ILE A 283 31.43 -12.71 5.28
N TRP A 284 30.38 -12.71 6.09
CA TRP A 284 29.60 -13.88 6.43
C TRP A 284 28.13 -13.56 6.21
N VAL A 285 27.46 -14.35 5.37
CA VAL A 285 26.06 -14.11 5.04
C VAL A 285 25.20 -15.31 5.41
N VAL A 286 23.94 -15.07 5.81
CA VAL A 286 22.96 -16.11 6.03
C VAL A 286 21.68 -15.78 5.32
N GLY A 287 21.07 -16.78 4.67
CA GLY A 287 19.83 -16.58 3.93
C GLY A 287 19.17 -17.86 3.45
N ASP A 288 17.99 -17.70 2.88
CA ASP A 288 17.19 -18.74 2.24
C ASP A 288 16.59 -18.22 0.94
N VAL A 289 17.06 -18.64 -0.21
CA VAL A 289 16.58 -18.21 -1.53
C VAL A 289 15.07 -18.44 -1.70
N ARG A 290 14.51 -19.46 -1.00
CA ARG A 290 13.07 -19.77 -1.01
C ARG A 290 12.23 -18.87 -0.11
N GLN A 291 12.86 -18.03 0.71
CA GLN A 291 12.21 -16.97 1.47
C GLN A 291 12.39 -15.58 0.83
N ALA A 292 12.95 -15.50 -0.37
CA ALA A 292 13.02 -14.28 -1.17
C ALA A 292 11.64 -13.94 -1.74
N ILE A 293 10.96 -12.97 -1.16
CA ILE A 293 9.60 -12.53 -1.51
C ILE A 293 9.51 -11.01 -1.70
N HIS A 294 10.64 -10.35 -1.97
CA HIS A 294 10.73 -8.90 -2.15
C HIS A 294 11.30 -8.50 -3.51
N HIS A 295 11.21 -9.37 -4.53
CA HIS A 295 11.66 -9.07 -5.88
C HIS A 295 10.95 -7.83 -6.47
N TRP A 296 9.67 -7.68 -6.17
CA TRP A 296 8.90 -6.49 -6.54
C TRP A 296 9.46 -5.18 -5.95
N ARG A 297 10.28 -5.23 -4.88
CA ARG A 297 11.01 -4.11 -4.27
C ARG A 297 12.46 -3.97 -4.74
N GLY A 298 12.91 -4.74 -5.73
CA GLY A 298 14.28 -4.69 -6.19
C GLY A 298 15.23 -5.74 -5.60
N ALA A 299 14.76 -6.57 -4.67
CA ALA A 299 15.58 -7.67 -4.20
C ALA A 299 15.87 -8.65 -5.36
N SER A 300 17.14 -9.00 -5.56
CA SER A 300 17.53 -9.94 -6.58
C SER A 300 17.54 -11.35 -5.99
N LEU A 301 16.69 -12.22 -6.53
CA LEU A 301 16.70 -13.65 -6.19
C LEU A 301 18.06 -14.31 -6.45
N LYS A 302 18.83 -13.75 -7.37
CA LYS A 302 20.16 -14.23 -7.75
C LYS A 302 21.27 -13.81 -6.78
N SER A 303 21.04 -12.83 -5.88
CA SER A 303 22.10 -12.31 -5.00
C SER A 303 22.73 -13.41 -4.14
N LEU A 304 21.91 -14.27 -3.50
CA LEU A 304 22.42 -15.38 -2.71
C LEU A 304 23.08 -16.46 -3.58
N LEU A 305 22.55 -16.71 -4.79
CA LEU A 305 23.11 -17.67 -5.74
C LEU A 305 24.44 -17.19 -6.32
N LYS A 306 24.54 -15.90 -6.61
CA LYS A 306 25.74 -15.25 -7.18
C LYS A 306 26.80 -14.87 -6.13
N PHE A 307 26.49 -14.99 -4.84
CA PHE A 307 27.41 -14.62 -3.76
C PHE A 307 28.81 -15.22 -3.97
N ASP A 308 28.89 -16.50 -4.32
CA ASP A 308 30.16 -17.20 -4.54
C ASP A 308 30.97 -16.58 -5.69
N THR A 309 30.33 -16.04 -6.70
CA THR A 309 30.97 -15.37 -7.85
C THR A 309 31.35 -13.93 -7.51
N GLU A 310 30.45 -13.20 -6.89
CA GLU A 310 30.58 -11.77 -6.56
C GLU A 310 31.66 -11.52 -5.51
N PHE A 311 31.81 -12.44 -4.53
CA PHE A 311 32.78 -12.33 -3.46
C PHE A 311 34.00 -13.26 -3.62
N LYS A 312 34.17 -13.90 -4.79
CA LYS A 312 35.33 -14.81 -5.08
C LYS A 312 36.66 -14.11 -4.86
N ALA A 313 36.81 -12.87 -5.27
CA ALA A 313 38.06 -12.13 -5.09
C ALA A 313 38.35 -11.86 -3.58
N HIS A 314 37.32 -11.68 -2.76
CA HIS A 314 37.43 -11.50 -1.29
C HIS A 314 37.91 -12.79 -0.61
N ALA A 315 37.54 -13.94 -1.17
CA ALA A 315 38.02 -15.27 -0.72
C ALA A 315 39.42 -15.62 -1.19
N GLY A 316 40.16 -14.66 -1.78
CA GLY A 316 41.48 -14.91 -2.34
C GLY A 316 41.48 -15.82 -3.61
N GLY A 317 40.36 -15.80 -4.36
CA GLY A 317 40.17 -16.61 -5.57
C GLY A 317 39.78 -18.06 -5.32
N THR A 318 39.70 -18.49 -4.05
CA THR A 318 39.25 -19.83 -3.66
C THR A 318 37.74 -19.98 -3.73
N LYS A 319 37.27 -21.23 -3.75
CA LYS A 319 35.84 -21.55 -3.69
C LYS A 319 35.29 -21.15 -2.31
N ILE A 320 34.22 -20.39 -2.31
CA ILE A 320 33.51 -20.01 -1.05
C ILE A 320 32.84 -21.26 -0.46
N GLN A 321 33.04 -21.47 0.84
CA GLN A 321 32.43 -22.56 1.57
C GLN A 321 30.99 -22.26 1.89
N ARG A 322 30.09 -23.20 1.59
CA ARG A 322 28.67 -23.15 1.96
C ARG A 322 28.42 -24.00 3.21
N TYR A 323 27.65 -23.48 4.13
CA TYR A 323 27.28 -24.11 5.39
C TYR A 323 25.77 -24.33 5.44
N PRO A 324 25.25 -25.53 5.14
CA PRO A 324 23.83 -25.82 5.21
C PRO A 324 23.39 -26.01 6.66
N LEU A 325 22.22 -25.42 7.01
CA LEU A 325 21.50 -25.68 8.27
C LEU A 325 20.28 -26.57 7.97
N SER A 326 20.33 -27.84 8.39
CA SER A 326 19.31 -28.84 8.04
C SER A 326 18.31 -29.17 9.17
N ASN A 327 18.58 -28.72 10.41
CA ASN A 327 17.75 -29.06 11.56
C ASN A 327 16.66 -28.00 11.79
N ASN A 328 15.38 -28.34 11.44
CA ASN A 328 14.23 -27.47 11.72
C ASN A 328 13.78 -27.64 13.17
N ARG A 329 13.76 -26.55 13.93
CA ARG A 329 13.38 -26.50 15.36
C ARG A 329 11.99 -25.89 15.59
N ARG A 330 11.36 -25.41 14.52
CA ARG A 330 10.07 -24.74 14.56
C ARG A 330 8.90 -25.70 14.45
N SER A 331 8.89 -26.49 13.40
CA SER A 331 7.73 -27.21 12.91
C SER A 331 7.80 -28.71 13.14
N SER A 332 6.64 -29.39 13.15
CA SER A 332 6.57 -30.84 13.07
C SER A 332 7.07 -31.37 11.74
N GLN A 333 7.41 -32.67 11.67
CA GLN A 333 7.94 -33.29 10.45
C GLN A 333 6.97 -33.19 9.28
N GLU A 334 5.66 -33.31 9.51
CA GLU A 334 4.62 -33.23 8.47
C GLU A 334 4.62 -31.85 7.79
N ILE A 335 4.82 -30.79 8.55
CA ILE A 335 4.91 -29.43 8.02
C ILE A 335 6.24 -29.20 7.32
N VAL A 336 7.33 -29.74 7.84
CA VAL A 336 8.65 -29.69 7.21
C VAL A 336 8.62 -30.38 5.85
N ASP A 337 8.01 -31.57 5.76
CA ASP A 337 7.89 -32.34 4.51
C ASP A 337 7.11 -31.58 3.46
N LEU A 338 5.97 -30.97 3.84
CA LEU A 338 5.19 -30.13 2.93
C LEU A 338 5.97 -28.89 2.49
N THR A 339 6.64 -28.22 3.42
CA THR A 339 7.45 -27.02 3.12
C THR A 339 8.55 -27.36 2.13
N GLN A 340 9.23 -28.50 2.29
CA GLN A 340 10.25 -28.97 1.34
C GLN A 340 9.64 -29.32 -0.01
N HIS A 341 8.47 -29.94 -0.03
CA HIS A 341 7.77 -30.27 -1.28
C HIS A 341 7.45 -28.99 -2.07
N VAL A 342 6.87 -27.99 -1.41
CA VAL A 342 6.59 -26.68 -2.02
C VAL A 342 7.89 -26.02 -2.51
N GLY A 343 8.96 -26.07 -1.73
CA GLY A 343 10.26 -25.48 -2.07
C GLY A 343 10.96 -26.13 -3.26
N ARG A 344 10.56 -27.36 -3.68
CA ARG A 344 11.12 -28.06 -4.86
C ARG A 344 10.41 -27.70 -6.16
N HIS A 345 9.27 -27.05 -6.10
CA HIS A 345 8.41 -26.82 -7.27
C HIS A 345 9.07 -25.91 -8.31
N HIS A 346 9.73 -24.85 -7.86
CA HIS A 346 10.52 -23.96 -8.72
C HIS A 346 11.92 -23.77 -8.17
N VAL A 347 12.92 -24.11 -8.95
CA VAL A 347 14.33 -23.92 -8.62
C VAL A 347 14.97 -23.16 -9.80
N LEU A 348 15.47 -21.96 -9.57
CA LEU A 348 16.21 -21.17 -10.58
C LEU A 348 17.49 -21.89 -11.04
N GLU A 349 18.06 -22.74 -10.19
CA GLU A 349 19.22 -23.58 -10.52
C GLU A 349 19.19 -24.91 -9.76
N ALA A 350 19.42 -26.02 -10.49
CA ALA A 350 19.60 -27.32 -9.93
C ALA A 350 20.81 -27.44 -8.95
N SER A 351 21.61 -26.38 -8.86
CA SER A 351 22.83 -26.29 -8.06
C SER A 351 22.64 -25.98 -6.58
N MET A 352 21.39 -25.68 -6.13
CA MET A 352 21.08 -25.61 -4.69
C MET A 352 20.12 -26.75 -4.30
N PRO A 353 20.63 -27.95 -4.06
CA PRO A 353 19.80 -29.02 -3.53
C PRO A 353 19.21 -28.56 -2.19
N LEU A 354 17.92 -28.81 -2.00
CA LEU A 354 17.32 -28.80 -0.67
C LEU A 354 17.96 -29.92 0.11
N ASP A 355 18.85 -29.57 1.03
CA ASP A 355 19.22 -30.52 2.07
C ASP A 355 17.93 -30.94 2.77
N THR A 356 17.79 -32.26 2.98
CA THR A 356 16.61 -32.79 3.66
C THR A 356 16.56 -32.24 5.07
N ALA A 357 15.67 -31.27 5.29
CA ALA A 357 15.47 -30.73 6.63
C ALA A 357 14.75 -31.76 7.49
N THR A 358 15.25 -31.95 8.71
CA THR A 358 14.69 -32.85 9.71
C THR A 358 14.10 -32.02 10.85
N ALA A 359 12.86 -32.33 11.23
CA ALA A 359 12.24 -31.68 12.38
C ALA A 359 12.83 -32.19 13.68
N THR A 360 13.43 -31.35 14.51
CA THR A 360 13.93 -31.74 15.84
C THR A 360 12.81 -32.11 16.80
N LYS A 361 11.59 -31.64 16.54
CA LYS A 361 10.38 -32.00 17.31
C LYS A 361 9.78 -33.35 16.90
N GLY A 362 10.24 -33.91 15.79
CA GLY A 362 9.71 -35.18 15.26
C GLY A 362 8.34 -35.01 14.61
N SER A 363 7.65 -36.13 14.42
CA SER A 363 6.27 -36.20 13.95
C SER A 363 5.28 -35.88 15.11
N CYS A 364 4.25 -35.06 14.82
CA CYS A 364 3.16 -34.82 15.76
C CYS A 364 1.90 -35.68 15.44
N GLY A 365 1.93 -36.46 14.35
CA GLY A 365 0.81 -37.26 13.87
C GLY A 365 -0.30 -36.46 13.19
N GLU A 366 -0.20 -35.12 13.14
CA GLU A 366 -1.21 -34.26 12.53
C GLU A 366 -0.78 -33.82 11.13
N ARG A 367 -1.57 -34.18 10.13
CA ARG A 367 -1.30 -33.82 8.74
C ARG A 367 -1.91 -32.46 8.39
N PRO A 368 -1.28 -31.68 7.48
CA PRO A 368 -1.90 -30.50 6.92
C PRO A 368 -3.29 -30.80 6.35
N THR A 369 -4.24 -29.90 6.60
CA THR A 369 -5.66 -30.05 6.18
C THR A 369 -5.97 -29.12 5.04
N VAL A 370 -6.50 -29.66 3.93
CA VAL A 370 -7.07 -28.87 2.81
C VAL A 370 -8.58 -28.79 2.97
N VAL A 371 -9.10 -27.60 3.11
CA VAL A 371 -10.54 -27.32 3.24
C VAL A 371 -11.05 -26.75 1.93
N THR A 372 -11.95 -27.47 1.26
CA THR A 372 -12.53 -27.05 0.00
C THR A 372 -13.93 -26.47 0.22
N CYS A 373 -14.14 -25.23 -0.25
CA CYS A 373 -15.40 -24.52 -0.23
C CYS A 373 -15.99 -24.43 -1.64
N ALA A 374 -17.32 -24.54 -1.76
CA ALA A 374 -17.99 -24.40 -3.05
C ALA A 374 -18.04 -22.93 -3.52
N LYS A 375 -18.14 -21.98 -2.56
CA LYS A 375 -18.25 -20.55 -2.81
C LYS A 375 -17.21 -19.77 -2.00
N ARG A 376 -16.82 -18.62 -2.55
CA ARG A 376 -15.87 -17.70 -1.91
C ARG A 376 -16.36 -17.23 -0.51
N GLU A 377 -17.64 -16.91 -0.39
CA GLU A 377 -18.24 -16.45 0.85
C GLU A 377 -18.31 -17.54 1.95
N GLN A 378 -18.17 -18.82 1.59
CA GLN A 378 -18.13 -19.92 2.55
C GLN A 378 -16.76 -20.09 3.20
N LEU A 379 -15.69 -19.62 2.53
CA LEU A 379 -14.32 -19.84 3.01
C LEU A 379 -14.10 -19.26 4.41
N LEU A 380 -14.57 -18.05 4.67
CA LEU A 380 -14.41 -17.43 5.99
C LEU A 380 -15.25 -18.12 7.06
N GLY A 381 -16.36 -18.77 6.69
CA GLY A 381 -17.12 -19.65 7.59
C GLY A 381 -16.32 -20.87 8.02
N ALA A 382 -15.63 -21.51 7.07
CA ALA A 382 -14.74 -22.62 7.35
C ALA A 382 -13.54 -22.20 8.23
N VAL A 383 -12.96 -21.02 7.97
CA VAL A 383 -11.91 -20.46 8.83
C VAL A 383 -12.40 -20.27 10.25
N LEU A 384 -13.57 -19.61 10.43
CA LEU A 384 -14.19 -19.38 11.73
C LEU A 384 -14.40 -20.68 12.52
N GLU A 385 -14.96 -21.70 11.88
CA GLU A 385 -15.21 -22.99 12.50
C GLU A 385 -13.90 -23.66 12.97
N ASN A 386 -12.86 -23.70 12.14
CA ASN A 386 -11.58 -24.30 12.48
C ASN A 386 -10.84 -23.50 13.57
N VAL A 387 -10.88 -22.17 13.55
CA VAL A 387 -10.29 -21.31 14.58
C VAL A 387 -10.94 -21.58 15.94
N LEU A 388 -12.28 -21.63 15.98
CA LEU A 388 -13.02 -21.94 17.21
C LEU A 388 -12.81 -23.39 17.69
N SER A 389 -12.72 -24.34 16.75
CA SER A 389 -12.44 -25.76 17.08
C SER A 389 -11.06 -25.91 17.72
N LEU A 390 -10.04 -25.29 17.15
CA LEU A 390 -8.68 -25.30 17.73
C LEU A 390 -8.65 -24.64 19.11
N HIS A 391 -9.34 -23.52 19.26
CA HIS A 391 -9.40 -22.85 20.55
C HIS A 391 -10.04 -23.75 21.62
N LYS A 392 -11.13 -24.46 21.29
CA LYS A 392 -11.76 -25.46 22.18
C LYS A 392 -10.83 -26.62 22.54
N THR A 393 -9.89 -26.97 21.67
CA THR A 393 -8.89 -28.02 21.96
C THR A 393 -7.67 -27.51 22.73
N GLY A 394 -7.66 -26.23 23.11
CA GLY A 394 -6.64 -25.64 23.98
C GLY A 394 -5.57 -24.82 23.25
N VAL A 395 -5.71 -24.54 21.94
CA VAL A 395 -4.81 -23.63 21.21
C VAL A 395 -5.32 -22.20 21.37
N PRO A 396 -4.64 -21.32 22.11
CA PRO A 396 -5.05 -19.93 22.30
C PRO A 396 -5.18 -19.18 20.97
N PHE A 397 -6.05 -18.17 20.90
CA PHE A 397 -6.18 -17.34 19.69
C PHE A 397 -4.88 -16.65 19.33
N GLY A 398 -4.12 -16.14 20.31
CA GLY A 398 -2.83 -15.48 20.08
C GLY A 398 -1.73 -16.37 19.48
N ARG A 399 -1.91 -17.70 19.52
CA ARG A 399 -1.05 -18.69 18.87
C ARG A 399 -1.55 -19.13 17.49
N GLN A 400 -2.67 -18.58 17.02
CA GLN A 400 -3.24 -18.82 15.70
C GLN A 400 -3.01 -17.61 14.79
N ALA A 401 -2.82 -17.84 13.50
CA ALA A 401 -2.71 -16.78 12.50
C ALA A 401 -3.51 -17.12 11.24
N LEU A 402 -4.17 -16.12 10.65
CA LEU A 402 -4.75 -16.19 9.33
C LEU A 402 -3.88 -15.39 8.35
N LEU A 403 -3.43 -16.08 7.31
CA LEU A 403 -2.58 -15.51 6.26
C LEU A 403 -3.34 -15.45 4.94
N SER A 404 -3.23 -14.34 4.23
CA SER A 404 -3.68 -14.22 2.85
C SER A 404 -2.64 -13.48 2.01
N ARG A 405 -2.74 -13.61 0.70
CA ARG A 405 -1.91 -12.86 -0.24
C ARG A 405 -2.29 -11.37 -0.25
N ASN A 406 -3.59 -11.06 -0.18
CA ASN A 406 -4.13 -9.72 -0.38
C ASN A 406 -4.57 -9.08 0.93
N THR A 407 -4.31 -7.79 1.09
CA THR A 407 -4.76 -7.00 2.25
C THR A 407 -6.29 -6.92 2.35
N SER A 408 -7.00 -6.84 1.20
CA SER A 408 -8.47 -6.81 1.17
C SER A 408 -9.11 -8.07 1.73
N ASP A 409 -8.50 -9.24 1.51
CA ASP A 409 -8.99 -10.51 2.07
C ASP A 409 -8.83 -10.56 3.58
N ILE A 410 -7.70 -10.03 4.07
CA ILE A 410 -7.40 -9.92 5.52
C ILE A 410 -8.39 -8.98 6.21
N GLN A 411 -8.65 -7.82 5.62
CA GLN A 411 -9.61 -6.88 6.17
C GLN A 411 -11.01 -7.47 6.28
N HIS A 412 -11.48 -8.11 5.21
CA HIS A 412 -12.79 -8.77 5.21
C HIS A 412 -12.87 -9.92 6.24
N ALA A 413 -11.78 -10.68 6.38
CA ALA A 413 -11.70 -11.72 7.42
C ALA A 413 -11.75 -11.11 8.83
N ALA A 414 -11.08 -9.99 9.07
CA ALA A 414 -11.10 -9.30 10.37
C ALA A 414 -12.52 -8.88 10.77
N GLU A 415 -13.27 -8.30 9.82
CA GLU A 415 -14.67 -7.90 10.03
C GLU A 415 -15.56 -9.10 10.41
N ILE A 416 -15.45 -10.20 9.65
CA ILE A 416 -16.28 -11.40 9.86
C ILE A 416 -15.93 -12.08 11.18
N LEU A 417 -14.67 -12.33 11.46
CA LEU A 417 -14.23 -13.03 12.68
C LEU A 417 -14.60 -12.22 13.92
N SER A 418 -14.37 -10.89 13.91
CA SER A 418 -14.76 -10.00 15.01
C SER A 418 -16.27 -9.99 15.25
N ALA A 419 -17.08 -9.94 14.18
CA ALA A 419 -18.54 -9.96 14.27
C ALA A 419 -19.09 -11.27 14.88
N HIS A 420 -18.32 -12.36 14.84
CA HIS A 420 -18.65 -13.66 15.43
C HIS A 420 -17.93 -13.94 16.75
N GLY A 421 -17.43 -12.90 17.42
CA GLY A 421 -16.86 -12.99 18.77
C GLY A 421 -15.46 -13.56 18.86
N VAL A 422 -14.75 -13.72 17.73
CA VAL A 422 -13.33 -14.09 17.74
C VAL A 422 -12.49 -12.84 18.01
N PRO A 423 -11.63 -12.83 19.04
CA PRO A 423 -10.73 -11.72 19.29
C PRO A 423 -9.69 -11.61 18.17
N VAL A 424 -9.68 -10.49 17.43
CA VAL A 424 -8.84 -10.28 16.26
C VAL A 424 -7.81 -9.21 16.54
N ILE A 425 -6.54 -9.48 16.24
CA ILE A 425 -5.46 -8.51 16.25
C ILE A 425 -5.14 -8.13 14.79
N TYR A 426 -5.78 -7.05 14.34
CA TYR A 426 -5.57 -6.45 13.04
C TYR A 426 -5.75 -4.93 13.14
N ILE A 427 -4.69 -4.19 12.83
CA ILE A 427 -4.74 -2.72 12.89
C ILE A 427 -5.28 -2.15 11.58
N GLY A 428 -4.88 -2.71 10.45
CA GLY A 428 -5.26 -2.23 9.13
C GLY A 428 -4.71 -0.84 8.81
N GLU A 429 -5.42 -0.12 7.97
CA GLU A 429 -5.09 1.25 7.60
C GLU A 429 -5.58 2.21 8.68
N LEU A 430 -4.65 2.87 9.36
CA LEU A 430 -4.98 3.76 10.50
C LEU A 430 -6.01 4.84 10.13
N ALA A 431 -5.87 5.48 8.96
CA ALA A 431 -6.76 6.54 8.53
C ALA A 431 -8.19 6.08 8.21
N GLN A 432 -8.41 4.77 8.07
CA GLN A 432 -9.75 4.19 7.84
C GLN A 432 -10.46 3.78 9.13
N ARG A 433 -9.75 3.70 10.24
CA ARG A 433 -10.32 3.33 11.54
C ARG A 433 -11.24 4.42 12.09
N THR A 434 -12.35 4.00 12.68
CA THR A 434 -13.39 4.90 13.20
C THR A 434 -12.85 5.93 14.18
N GLU A 435 -12.05 5.50 15.15
CA GLU A 435 -11.47 6.38 16.17
C GLU A 435 -10.50 7.42 15.57
N ILE A 436 -9.77 7.05 14.53
CA ILE A 436 -8.85 7.96 13.83
C ILE A 436 -9.63 8.95 12.95
N LYS A 437 -10.67 8.48 12.24
CA LYS A 437 -11.59 9.36 11.49
C LYS A 437 -12.22 10.40 12.38
N GLN A 438 -12.63 10.04 13.58
CA GLN A 438 -13.21 10.96 14.56
C GLN A 438 -12.21 12.07 14.95
N LEU A 439 -10.94 11.72 15.22
CA LEU A 439 -9.88 12.71 15.45
C LEU A 439 -9.66 13.63 14.25
N LEU A 440 -9.61 13.05 13.04
CA LEU A 440 -9.47 13.82 11.81
C LEU A 440 -10.67 14.75 11.59
N CYS A 441 -11.90 14.32 11.92
CA CYS A 441 -13.09 15.17 11.83
C CYS A 441 -13.02 16.36 12.80
N LEU A 442 -12.54 16.17 14.04
CA LEU A 442 -12.32 17.30 14.98
C LEU A 442 -11.29 18.29 14.42
N MET A 443 -10.17 17.78 13.83
CA MET A 443 -9.22 18.65 13.16
C MET A 443 -9.81 19.40 11.97
N GLN A 444 -10.65 18.73 11.16
CA GLN A 444 -11.35 19.36 10.02
C GLN A 444 -12.28 20.47 10.45
N ILE A 445 -13.05 20.28 11.53
CA ILE A 445 -13.92 21.34 12.08
C ILE A 445 -13.09 22.57 12.47
N LEU A 446 -11.94 22.36 13.10
CA LEU A 446 -11.07 23.45 13.54
C LEU A 446 -10.40 24.19 12.37
N VAL A 447 -9.95 23.45 11.35
CA VAL A 447 -9.18 24.00 10.22
C VAL A 447 -10.08 24.56 9.13
N GLU A 448 -11.05 23.74 8.66
CA GLU A 448 -11.91 24.08 7.53
C GLU A 448 -13.15 24.87 7.95
N ARG A 449 -13.53 24.72 9.21
CA ARG A 449 -14.70 25.37 9.80
C ARG A 449 -16.03 25.03 9.10
N ARG A 450 -16.09 23.89 8.40
CA ARG A 450 -17.28 23.43 7.68
C ARG A 450 -18.05 22.39 8.50
N PRO A 451 -19.41 22.44 8.52
CA PRO A 451 -20.23 21.53 9.33
C PRO A 451 -20.16 20.06 8.88
N LYS A 452 -19.69 19.76 7.66
CA LYS A 452 -19.69 18.38 7.10
C LYS A 452 -19.03 17.35 8.01
N ALA A 453 -17.95 17.73 8.70
CA ALA A 453 -17.20 16.83 9.56
C ALA A 453 -17.98 16.37 10.82
N LEU A 454 -19.10 17.03 11.18
CA LEU A 454 -20.00 16.60 12.27
C LEU A 454 -20.59 15.22 12.02
N ILE A 455 -20.76 14.83 10.76
CA ILE A 455 -21.29 13.51 10.37
C ILE A 455 -20.37 12.41 10.88
N GLY A 456 -19.06 12.57 10.77
CA GLY A 456 -18.09 11.60 11.25
C GLY A 456 -18.00 11.47 12.77
N LEU A 457 -18.54 12.44 13.50
CA LEU A 457 -18.57 12.44 14.98
C LEU A 457 -19.84 11.81 15.57
N MET A 458 -20.82 11.39 14.76
CA MET A 458 -22.10 10.84 15.25
C MET A 458 -21.93 9.56 16.10
N GLY A 459 -20.81 8.83 15.93
CA GLY A 459 -20.47 7.67 16.75
C GLY A 459 -20.00 7.99 18.17
N ILE A 460 -19.74 9.25 18.50
CA ILE A 460 -19.37 9.71 19.85
C ILE A 460 -20.62 10.27 20.54
N PRO A 461 -21.11 9.66 21.63
CA PRO A 461 -22.41 10.02 22.22
C PRO A 461 -22.56 11.51 22.52
N ASP A 462 -21.54 12.16 23.11
CA ASP A 462 -21.59 13.56 23.47
C ASP A 462 -21.44 14.51 22.26
N LEU A 463 -21.01 14.01 21.10
CA LEU A 463 -20.84 14.75 19.85
C LEU A 463 -21.82 14.33 18.77
N ALA A 464 -22.76 13.44 19.07
CA ALA A 464 -23.77 12.93 18.15
C ALA A 464 -24.85 14.02 17.88
N MET A 465 -24.60 14.83 16.85
CA MET A 465 -25.53 15.84 16.40
C MET A 465 -26.67 15.23 15.58
N PRO A 466 -27.95 15.56 15.82
CA PRO A 466 -29.06 15.13 14.98
C PRO A 466 -28.83 15.51 13.52
N ILE A 467 -29.06 14.58 12.58
CA ILE A 467 -28.80 14.80 11.16
C ILE A 467 -29.56 16.00 10.58
N GLN A 468 -30.76 16.28 11.07
CA GLN A 468 -31.53 17.44 10.67
C GLN A 468 -30.84 18.78 11.07
N ASP A 469 -30.15 18.80 12.22
CA ASP A 469 -29.37 19.97 12.64
C ASP A 469 -28.11 20.12 11.82
N VAL A 470 -27.41 19.01 11.47
CA VAL A 470 -26.30 19.04 10.53
C VAL A 470 -26.74 19.62 9.18
N HIS A 471 -27.91 19.19 8.67
CA HIS A 471 -28.46 19.71 7.42
C HIS A 471 -28.76 21.23 7.49
N ARG A 472 -29.31 21.70 8.61
CA ARG A 472 -29.55 23.14 8.83
C ARG A 472 -28.25 23.94 8.86
N LEU A 473 -27.20 23.40 9.50
CA LEU A 473 -25.88 24.02 9.52
C LEU A 473 -25.24 24.09 8.13
N LEU A 474 -25.40 23.04 7.32
CA LEU A 474 -24.90 22.99 5.95
C LEU A 474 -25.63 24.02 5.07
N GLN A 475 -26.97 24.06 5.13
CA GLN A 475 -27.74 25.06 4.40
C GLN A 475 -27.36 26.50 4.79
N ALA A 476 -27.23 26.80 6.10
CA ALA A 476 -26.77 28.10 6.54
C ALA A 476 -25.35 28.45 6.03
N ALA A 477 -24.47 27.46 5.92
CA ALA A 477 -23.12 27.64 5.36
C ALA A 477 -23.12 27.86 3.84
N ASP A 478 -24.10 27.32 3.11
CA ASP A 478 -24.27 27.56 1.67
C ASP A 478 -24.85 28.97 1.41
N ASP A 479 -25.75 29.43 2.27
CA ASP A 479 -26.44 30.71 2.11
C ASP A 479 -25.62 31.91 2.59
N ASP A 480 -24.71 31.74 3.56
CA ASP A 480 -23.94 32.82 4.19
C ASP A 480 -22.45 32.51 4.32
N ILE A 481 -21.60 33.33 3.72
CA ILE A 481 -20.14 33.22 3.76
C ILE A 481 -19.57 33.28 5.19
N ALA A 482 -20.22 33.96 6.12
CA ALA A 482 -19.79 34.01 7.51
C ALA A 482 -19.97 32.63 8.21
N TYR A 483 -21.08 31.94 7.91
CA TYR A 483 -21.32 30.60 8.36
C TYR A 483 -20.34 29.59 7.69
N GLN A 484 -20.05 29.76 6.42
CA GLN A 484 -19.03 28.98 5.72
C GLN A 484 -17.64 29.15 6.38
N ARG A 485 -17.32 30.30 6.95
CA ARG A 485 -16.09 30.60 7.68
C ARG A 485 -16.13 30.18 9.17
N GLY A 486 -17.15 29.43 9.59
CA GLY A 486 -17.24 28.83 10.93
C GLY A 486 -17.99 29.63 11.98
N ARG A 487 -18.73 30.69 11.60
CA ARG A 487 -19.60 31.44 12.52
C ARG A 487 -20.61 30.53 13.24
N TRP A 488 -21.07 29.47 12.59
CA TRP A 488 -22.02 28.49 13.11
C TRP A 488 -21.59 27.83 14.44
N LEU A 489 -20.29 27.71 14.67
CA LEU A 489 -19.79 27.14 15.92
C LEU A 489 -20.10 28.06 17.11
N ASN A 490 -19.96 29.37 16.97
CA ASN A 490 -20.15 30.35 18.04
C ASN A 490 -21.53 30.96 18.05
N THR A 491 -22.10 31.22 16.88
CA THR A 491 -23.42 31.82 16.70
C THR A 491 -24.24 30.91 15.79
N PRO A 492 -24.90 29.87 16.35
CA PRO A 492 -25.63 28.90 15.55
C PRO A 492 -26.83 29.53 14.84
N PRO A 493 -27.28 29.01 13.68
CA PRO A 493 -28.49 29.44 13.04
C PRO A 493 -29.71 29.14 13.90
N PRO A 494 -30.83 29.85 13.71
CA PRO A 494 -32.04 29.59 14.47
C PRO A 494 -32.60 28.19 14.21
N ARG A 495 -33.38 27.67 15.17
CA ARG A 495 -34.12 26.39 15.11
C ARG A 495 -33.25 25.12 15.20
N LEU A 496 -32.03 25.19 15.76
CA LEU A 496 -31.35 23.97 16.17
C LEU A 496 -32.06 23.33 17.37
N SER A 497 -32.03 22.00 17.44
CA SER A 497 -32.55 21.24 18.58
C SER A 497 -31.73 21.51 19.86
N PRO A 498 -32.31 21.28 21.06
CA PRO A 498 -31.51 21.32 22.30
C PRO A 498 -30.27 20.42 22.27
N GLN A 499 -30.36 19.23 21.66
CA GLN A 499 -29.26 18.31 21.51
C GLN A 499 -28.17 18.92 20.59
N GLY A 500 -28.55 19.52 19.47
CA GLY A 500 -27.62 20.21 18.57
C GLY A 500 -26.87 21.36 19.26
N LEU A 501 -27.56 22.15 20.09
CA LEU A 501 -26.93 23.20 20.88
C LEU A 501 -25.95 22.67 21.93
N LYS A 502 -26.29 21.53 22.59
CA LYS A 502 -25.39 20.82 23.53
C LYS A 502 -24.12 20.37 22.82
N VAL A 503 -24.24 19.76 21.67
CA VAL A 503 -23.08 19.32 20.86
C VAL A 503 -22.19 20.50 20.47
N LEU A 504 -22.77 21.64 20.06
CA LEU A 504 -21.94 22.82 19.74
C LEU A 504 -21.22 23.38 20.98
N SER A 505 -21.84 23.29 22.15
CA SER A 505 -21.23 23.71 23.42
C SER A 505 -20.04 22.81 23.74
N GLU A 506 -20.18 21.50 23.57
CA GLU A 506 -19.13 20.53 23.81
C GLU A 506 -17.98 20.69 22.80
N LEU A 507 -18.29 20.88 21.52
CA LEU A 507 -17.26 21.18 20.50
C LEU A 507 -16.47 22.45 20.83
N ARG A 508 -17.15 23.51 21.29
CA ARG A 508 -16.44 24.73 21.73
C ARG A 508 -15.49 24.46 22.88
N ARG A 509 -15.90 23.62 23.85
CA ARG A 509 -15.06 23.21 24.97
C ARG A 509 -13.82 22.45 24.49
N LEU A 510 -14.00 21.46 23.63
CA LEU A 510 -12.93 20.61 23.09
C LEU A 510 -11.96 21.37 22.19
N LEU A 511 -12.43 22.35 21.43
CA LEU A 511 -11.61 23.10 20.47
C LEU A 511 -11.03 24.39 21.08
N ASN A 512 -11.34 24.69 22.35
CA ASN A 512 -10.86 25.89 23.03
C ASN A 512 -9.34 25.89 23.13
N GLY A 513 -8.71 27.03 22.85
CA GLY A 513 -7.24 27.16 22.86
C GLY A 513 -6.55 26.71 21.57
N HIS A 514 -7.22 25.96 20.70
CA HIS A 514 -6.66 25.49 19.44
C HIS A 514 -7.03 26.35 18.24
N ARG A 515 -6.14 26.41 17.25
CA ARG A 515 -6.32 27.13 15.96
C ARG A 515 -5.82 26.26 14.81
N HIS A 516 -6.15 26.66 13.58
CA HIS A 516 -5.66 26.03 12.35
C HIS A 516 -4.11 25.96 12.28
N SER A 517 -3.42 26.86 12.99
CA SER A 517 -1.96 26.93 13.14
C SER A 517 -1.43 26.13 14.32
N SER A 518 -2.27 25.52 15.16
CA SER A 518 -1.82 24.71 16.31
C SER A 518 -1.01 23.52 15.86
N ASN A 519 -0.11 23.07 16.73
CA ASN A 519 0.67 21.85 16.49
C ASN A 519 -0.24 20.61 16.56
N PRO A 520 -0.23 19.72 15.55
CA PRO A 520 -1.08 18.54 15.51
C PRO A 520 -0.88 17.59 16.69
N TRP A 521 0.36 17.43 17.16
CA TRP A 521 0.68 16.60 18.31
C TRP A 521 0.04 17.12 19.60
N VAL A 522 0.16 18.44 19.85
CA VAL A 522 -0.46 19.08 21.02
C VAL A 522 -1.96 18.89 20.98
N PHE A 523 -2.59 19.10 19.82
CA PHE A 523 -4.03 18.88 19.64
C PHE A 523 -4.44 17.43 19.94
N VAL A 524 -3.72 16.43 19.40
CA VAL A 524 -4.03 15.01 19.64
C VAL A 524 -3.88 14.65 21.12
N CYS A 525 -2.81 15.12 21.76
CA CYS A 525 -2.63 14.89 23.20
C CYS A 525 -3.75 15.48 24.03
N ASP A 526 -4.17 16.72 23.74
CA ASP A 526 -5.25 17.39 24.47
C ASP A 526 -6.58 16.65 24.31
N VAL A 527 -6.96 16.31 23.08
CA VAL A 527 -8.19 15.56 22.79
C VAL A 527 -8.19 14.18 23.46
N LEU A 528 -7.09 13.44 23.39
CA LEU A 528 -7.02 12.07 23.92
C LEU A 528 -6.79 12.02 25.43
N LEU A 529 -5.90 12.84 25.97
CA LEU A 529 -5.45 12.72 27.37
C LEU A 529 -6.29 13.58 28.32
N GLU A 530 -6.55 14.85 27.94
CA GLU A 530 -7.33 15.76 28.79
C GLU A 530 -8.83 15.57 28.64
N HIS A 531 -9.29 15.42 27.39
CA HIS A 531 -10.72 15.30 27.11
C HIS A 531 -11.23 13.86 26.97
N LYS A 532 -10.32 12.87 26.85
CA LYS A 532 -10.61 11.43 26.72
C LYS A 532 -11.58 11.07 25.60
N VAL A 533 -11.62 11.88 24.55
CA VAL A 533 -12.51 11.65 23.41
C VAL A 533 -12.01 10.53 22.54
N GLY A 534 -12.86 9.53 22.30
CA GLY A 534 -12.55 8.37 21.45
C GLY A 534 -11.67 7.31 22.12
N LEU A 535 -11.31 7.47 23.38
CA LEU A 535 -10.65 6.41 24.16
C LEU A 535 -11.67 5.34 24.61
N PRO A 536 -11.33 4.04 24.49
CA PRO A 536 -12.11 2.97 25.11
C PRO A 536 -12.18 3.12 26.63
N ASP A 537 -13.22 2.57 27.24
CA ASP A 537 -13.33 2.52 28.69
C ASP A 537 -12.06 1.89 29.30
N PRO A 538 -11.40 2.52 30.27
CA PRO A 538 -10.20 1.98 30.91
C PRO A 538 -10.38 0.57 31.50
N THR A 539 -11.58 0.20 31.87
CA THR A 539 -11.91 -1.12 32.46
C THR A 539 -12.23 -2.18 31.40
N ASP A 540 -12.31 -1.80 30.12
CA ASP A 540 -12.54 -2.75 29.03
C ASP A 540 -11.22 -3.42 28.62
N ASP A 541 -11.04 -4.66 29.05
CA ASP A 541 -9.88 -5.51 28.74
C ASP A 541 -10.09 -6.37 27.49
N SER A 542 -11.13 -6.10 26.70
CA SER A 542 -11.35 -6.81 25.43
C SER A 542 -10.21 -6.56 24.44
N VAL A 543 -9.92 -7.56 23.59
CA VAL A 543 -8.92 -7.42 22.54
C VAL A 543 -9.27 -6.27 21.58
N ALA A 544 -10.56 -6.03 21.34
CA ALA A 544 -11.03 -4.91 20.52
C ALA A 544 -10.64 -3.56 21.13
N ALA A 545 -10.85 -3.36 22.42
CA ALA A 545 -10.44 -2.15 23.14
C ALA A 545 -8.90 -1.97 23.11
N TRP A 546 -8.14 -3.05 23.28
CA TRP A 546 -6.69 -3.02 23.18
C TRP A 546 -6.21 -2.64 21.76
N VAL A 547 -6.81 -3.21 20.72
CA VAL A 547 -6.47 -2.88 19.32
C VAL A 547 -6.80 -1.41 19.03
N GLN A 548 -7.90 -0.88 19.57
CA GLN A 548 -8.26 0.54 19.44
C GLN A 548 -7.23 1.44 20.13
N ARG A 549 -6.81 1.12 21.37
CA ARG A 549 -5.77 1.86 22.11
C ARG A 549 -4.44 1.85 21.35
N ILE A 550 -4.04 0.68 20.80
CA ILE A 550 -2.82 0.54 19.98
C ILE A 550 -2.90 1.42 18.72
N ALA A 551 -4.04 1.44 18.04
CA ALA A 551 -4.21 2.26 16.85
C ALA A 551 -4.12 3.76 17.16
N LEU A 552 -4.77 4.22 18.23
CA LEU A 552 -4.68 5.60 18.70
C LEU A 552 -3.24 5.98 19.08
N TRP A 553 -2.53 5.10 19.78
CA TRP A 553 -1.12 5.32 20.11
C TRP A 553 -0.23 5.41 18.86
N GLN A 554 -0.42 4.49 17.90
CA GLN A 554 0.36 4.52 16.64
C GLN A 554 0.07 5.79 15.84
N PHE A 555 -1.20 6.22 15.80
CA PHE A 555 -1.56 7.48 15.15
C PHE A 555 -0.91 8.68 15.83
N ALA A 556 -1.02 8.77 17.16
CA ALA A 556 -0.39 9.84 17.93
C ALA A 556 1.14 9.85 17.75
N TYR A 557 1.79 8.68 17.76
CA TYR A 557 3.21 8.54 17.49
C TYR A 557 3.60 8.98 16.06
N ALA A 558 2.78 8.61 15.07
CA ALA A 558 2.97 9.06 13.69
C ALA A 558 2.81 10.58 13.55
N VAL A 559 1.83 11.18 14.22
CA VAL A 559 1.63 12.63 14.26
C VAL A 559 2.85 13.35 14.87
N ARG A 560 3.42 12.78 15.92
CA ARG A 560 4.59 13.35 16.60
C ARG A 560 5.87 13.27 15.76
N ASN A 561 6.14 12.10 15.19
CA ASN A 561 7.35 11.86 14.40
C ASN A 561 7.15 12.20 12.91
N GLY A 562 5.91 12.51 12.56
CA GLY A 562 5.52 12.80 11.19
C GLY A 562 6.24 14.02 10.67
N ASP A 563 6.78 13.81 9.50
CA ASP A 563 7.30 14.84 8.63
C ASP A 563 8.54 15.57 9.17
N GLY A 564 9.70 14.87 9.19
CA GLY A 564 11.01 15.44 9.50
C GLY A 564 11.38 16.76 8.78
N GLU A 565 10.52 17.20 7.87
CA GLU A 565 10.64 18.46 7.14
C GLU A 565 10.04 19.69 7.87
N ILE A 566 9.28 19.51 8.99
CA ILE A 566 8.48 20.63 9.50
C ILE A 566 8.80 20.91 10.95
N LYS A 567 9.74 21.85 11.20
CA LYS A 567 9.93 22.46 12.52
C LYS A 567 8.68 23.22 13.02
N GLU A 568 7.74 23.55 12.12
CA GLU A 568 6.47 24.23 12.42
C GLU A 568 5.30 23.41 11.85
N ALA A 569 4.99 22.25 12.48
CA ALA A 569 3.84 21.47 12.10
C ALA A 569 2.53 22.23 12.45
N ARG A 570 1.76 22.60 11.40
CA ARG A 570 0.42 23.22 11.53
C ARG A 570 -0.67 22.21 11.22
N LEU A 571 -1.75 22.21 11.97
CA LEU A 571 -2.91 21.33 11.74
C LEU A 571 -3.41 21.37 10.29
N SER A 572 -3.48 22.56 9.69
CA SER A 572 -3.91 22.72 8.30
C SER A 572 -3.02 21.98 7.30
N ARG A 573 -1.69 22.03 7.50
CA ARG A 573 -0.73 21.35 6.64
C ARG A 573 -0.75 19.82 6.88
N PHE A 574 -0.89 19.41 8.12
CA PHE A 574 -1.05 18.01 8.49
C PHE A 574 -2.27 17.37 7.81
N LEU A 575 -3.45 18.00 7.88
CA LEU A 575 -4.66 17.51 7.23
C LEU A 575 -4.51 17.41 5.71
N MET A 576 -3.93 18.44 5.08
CA MET A 576 -3.67 18.39 3.64
C MET A 576 -2.78 17.20 3.27
N ARG A 577 -1.71 16.95 4.02
CA ARG A 577 -0.82 15.81 3.79
C ARG A 577 -1.53 14.47 4.03
N GLN A 578 -2.37 14.35 5.06
CA GLN A 578 -3.15 13.12 5.29
C GLN A 578 -4.09 12.80 4.13
N ARG A 579 -4.75 13.80 3.53
CA ARG A 579 -5.59 13.63 2.34
C ARG A 579 -4.78 13.16 1.13
N LEU A 580 -3.63 13.79 0.90
CA LEU A 580 -2.75 13.39 -0.19
C LEU A 580 -2.24 11.96 0.02
N ARG A 581 -1.86 11.55 1.25
CA ARG A 581 -1.48 10.17 1.56
C ARG A 581 -2.60 9.19 1.27
N GLN A 582 -3.82 9.49 1.69
CA GLN A 582 -5.00 8.66 1.36
C GLN A 582 -5.18 8.54 -0.16
N ARG A 583 -5.06 9.65 -0.88
CA ARG A 583 -5.22 9.68 -2.32
C ARG A 583 -4.18 8.83 -3.07
N ILE A 584 -2.93 8.86 -2.66
CA ILE A 584 -1.85 8.08 -3.28
C ILE A 584 -1.76 6.64 -2.76
N GLY A 585 -2.66 6.25 -1.84
CA GLY A 585 -2.67 4.90 -1.26
C GLY A 585 -1.52 4.61 -0.28
N GLU A 586 -0.77 5.62 0.16
CA GLU A 586 0.34 5.44 1.11
C GLU A 586 -0.14 5.01 2.50
N GLY A 587 -1.43 5.19 2.79
CA GLY A 587 -2.07 4.75 4.04
C GLY A 587 -2.27 3.23 4.16
N GLN A 588 -2.11 2.48 3.07
CA GLN A 588 -2.36 1.02 3.02
C GLN A 588 -1.23 0.17 3.61
N VAL A 589 -0.15 0.77 4.09
CA VAL A 589 0.97 0.02 4.68
C VAL A 589 0.53 -0.57 6.02
N GLN A 590 0.61 -1.88 6.14
CA GLN A 590 0.40 -2.57 7.42
C GLN A 590 1.38 -2.03 8.47
N ARG A 591 0.86 -1.53 9.58
CA ARG A 591 1.69 -1.10 10.70
C ARG A 591 2.12 -2.32 11.51
N GLU A 592 3.40 -2.37 11.87
CA GLU A 592 3.89 -3.40 12.79
C GLU A 592 3.20 -3.28 14.13
N LEU A 593 2.80 -4.41 14.68
CA LEU A 593 2.25 -4.44 16.04
C LEU A 593 3.34 -4.06 17.03
N PRO A 594 3.06 -3.18 17.98
CA PRO A 594 4.03 -2.89 19.03
C PRO A 594 4.29 -4.14 19.88
N PRO A 595 5.49 -4.28 20.49
CA PRO A 595 5.83 -5.45 21.32
C PRO A 595 4.79 -5.75 22.39
N GLU A 596 4.16 -4.72 22.92
CA GLU A 596 3.14 -4.78 23.97
C GLU A 596 1.90 -5.59 23.53
N ALA A 597 1.58 -5.59 22.24
CA ALA A 597 0.49 -6.39 21.69
C ALA A 597 0.80 -7.91 21.66
N GLY A 598 2.05 -8.28 21.93
CA GLY A 598 2.48 -9.68 21.90
C GLY A 598 1.78 -10.58 22.92
N SER A 599 1.35 -10.00 24.06
CA SER A 599 0.68 -10.71 25.16
C SER A 599 -0.84 -10.85 24.99
N LEU A 600 -1.46 -10.19 24.01
CA LEU A 600 -2.90 -10.24 23.77
C LEU A 600 -3.30 -11.59 23.18
N ASP A 601 -4.34 -12.23 23.75
CA ASP A 601 -4.90 -13.48 23.22
C ASP A 601 -5.94 -13.20 22.12
N GLY A 602 -5.47 -12.83 20.94
CA GLY A 602 -6.28 -12.64 19.74
C GLY A 602 -5.60 -13.23 18.53
N ILE A 603 -6.39 -13.77 17.59
CA ILE A 603 -5.87 -14.30 16.32
C ILE A 603 -5.23 -13.17 15.50
N ARG A 604 -4.04 -13.44 14.96
CA ARG A 604 -3.31 -12.47 14.16
C ARG A 604 -3.63 -12.61 12.68
N LEU A 605 -4.12 -11.55 12.09
CA LEU A 605 -4.44 -11.49 10.68
C LEU A 605 -3.41 -10.64 9.94
N MET A 606 -2.78 -11.21 8.92
CA MET A 606 -1.74 -10.50 8.15
C MET A 606 -1.54 -11.08 6.76
N THR A 607 -0.89 -10.31 5.89
CA THR A 607 -0.46 -10.84 4.60
C THR A 607 0.69 -11.83 4.78
N VAL A 608 0.90 -12.70 3.78
CA VAL A 608 2.04 -13.61 3.77
C VAL A 608 3.36 -12.84 3.91
N HIS A 609 3.49 -11.69 3.23
CA HIS A 609 4.67 -10.82 3.38
C HIS A 609 4.86 -10.34 4.82
N GLY A 610 3.78 -9.91 5.48
CA GLY A 610 3.82 -9.47 6.88
C GLY A 610 4.11 -10.58 7.89
N SER A 611 3.95 -11.86 7.49
CA SER A 611 4.24 -13.01 8.35
C SER A 611 5.72 -13.44 8.32
N LYS A 612 6.53 -12.85 7.43
CA LYS A 612 7.96 -13.20 7.34
C LYS A 612 8.67 -12.94 8.67
N GLY A 613 9.47 -13.90 9.13
CA GLY A 613 10.13 -13.84 10.44
C GLY A 613 9.27 -14.33 11.61
N LEU A 614 7.94 -14.40 11.48
CA LEU A 614 7.03 -14.86 12.55
C LEU A 614 6.79 -16.38 12.49
N GLU A 615 6.18 -16.92 13.58
CA GLU A 615 5.78 -18.32 13.69
C GLU A 615 4.58 -18.47 14.63
N PHE A 616 3.71 -19.45 14.36
CA PHE A 616 2.48 -19.68 15.08
C PHE A 616 2.24 -21.18 15.28
N GLU A 617 1.60 -21.55 16.36
CA GLU A 617 1.22 -22.94 16.63
C GLU A 617 0.26 -23.47 15.57
N ALA A 618 -0.71 -22.63 15.16
CA ALA A 618 -1.67 -22.91 14.10
C ALA A 618 -1.68 -21.82 13.04
N VAL A 619 -1.66 -22.22 11.77
CA VAL A 619 -1.71 -21.30 10.62
C VAL A 619 -2.85 -21.69 9.69
N HIS A 620 -3.66 -20.70 9.37
CA HIS A 620 -4.74 -20.76 8.40
C HIS A 620 -4.30 -19.97 7.15
N VAL A 621 -4.17 -20.62 5.99
CA VAL A 621 -3.79 -19.96 4.72
C VAL A 621 -5.02 -19.89 3.83
N ALA A 622 -5.54 -18.69 3.61
CA ALA A 622 -6.73 -18.47 2.79
C ALA A 622 -6.39 -18.42 1.29
N TYR A 623 -7.34 -18.88 0.47
CA TYR A 623 -7.31 -18.81 -1.00
C TYR A 623 -6.09 -19.50 -1.64
N VAL A 624 -5.77 -20.74 -1.22
CA VAL A 624 -4.66 -21.52 -1.78
C VAL A 624 -4.99 -22.15 -3.14
N ASN A 625 -5.46 -21.35 -4.07
CA ASN A 625 -5.84 -21.77 -5.41
C ASN A 625 -4.79 -21.33 -6.46
N ALA A 626 -4.88 -21.90 -7.66
CA ALA A 626 -3.99 -21.56 -8.78
C ALA A 626 -4.08 -20.08 -9.17
N ALA A 627 -5.25 -19.44 -8.99
CA ALA A 627 -5.42 -18.01 -9.24
C ALA A 627 -4.64 -17.12 -8.27
N SER A 628 -4.31 -17.60 -7.05
CA SER A 628 -3.55 -16.83 -6.05
C SER A 628 -2.06 -17.16 -6.04
N TYR A 629 -1.69 -18.44 -6.26
CA TYR A 629 -0.31 -18.92 -6.12
C TYR A 629 0.21 -19.66 -7.36
N GLY A 630 -0.55 -19.73 -8.46
CA GLY A 630 -0.14 -20.39 -9.70
C GLY A 630 0.87 -19.55 -10.50
N ASP A 631 1.52 -20.20 -11.45
CA ASP A 631 2.60 -19.61 -12.26
C ASP A 631 2.15 -18.46 -13.15
N GLN A 632 0.86 -18.43 -13.53
CA GLN A 632 0.29 -17.40 -14.39
C GLN A 632 -0.30 -16.20 -13.64
N VAL A 633 -0.25 -16.21 -12.31
CA VAL A 633 -0.76 -15.05 -11.54
C VAL A 633 0.15 -13.85 -11.80
N PRO A 634 -0.40 -12.72 -12.29
CA PRO A 634 0.40 -11.51 -12.44
C PRO A 634 1.02 -11.12 -11.11
N GLN A 635 2.31 -10.84 -11.12
CA GLN A 635 2.93 -10.20 -9.97
C GLN A 635 2.28 -8.84 -9.76
N TRP A 636 1.98 -8.48 -8.50
CA TRP A 636 1.54 -7.12 -8.23
C TRP A 636 2.67 -6.16 -8.58
N GLN A 637 2.42 -5.35 -9.59
CA GLN A 637 3.28 -4.23 -9.94
C GLN A 637 2.38 -3.04 -10.24
N PRO A 638 2.82 -1.81 -9.98
CA PRO A 638 2.13 -0.64 -10.49
C PRO A 638 1.95 -0.80 -12.00
N GLU A 639 0.73 -0.59 -12.47
CA GLU A 639 0.39 -0.80 -13.86
C GLU A 639 1.33 0.00 -14.78
N GLY A 640 1.92 -0.70 -15.75
CA GLY A 640 2.81 -0.11 -16.74
C GLY A 640 4.23 0.22 -16.25
N ILE A 641 4.67 -0.26 -15.08
CA ILE A 641 6.04 -0.02 -14.62
C ILE A 641 7.07 -0.71 -15.52
N LEU A 642 6.80 -1.95 -15.95
CA LEU A 642 7.68 -2.68 -16.87
C LEU A 642 7.72 -2.08 -18.28
N ASP A 643 6.68 -1.35 -18.64
CA ASP A 643 6.67 -0.61 -19.90
C ASP A 643 7.66 0.57 -19.84
N ILE A 644 7.67 1.31 -18.72
CA ILE A 644 8.53 2.48 -18.54
C ILE A 644 9.95 2.13 -18.11
N VAL A 645 10.13 1.07 -17.33
CA VAL A 645 11.45 0.56 -16.91
C VAL A 645 11.49 -0.94 -17.26
N PRO A 646 11.80 -1.25 -18.53
CA PRO A 646 11.89 -2.65 -18.94
C PRO A 646 13.07 -3.35 -18.28
N PRO A 647 13.03 -4.68 -18.11
CA PRO A 647 14.09 -5.46 -17.47
C PRO A 647 15.48 -5.22 -18.07
N GLU A 648 15.55 -4.93 -19.36
CA GLU A 648 16.79 -4.64 -20.09
C GLU A 648 17.47 -3.34 -19.60
N ALA A 649 16.68 -2.36 -19.17
CA ALA A 649 17.21 -1.13 -18.55
C ALA A 649 17.82 -1.38 -17.17
N LEU A 650 17.49 -2.52 -16.53
CA LEU A 650 18.00 -2.98 -15.24
C LEU A 650 19.11 -4.04 -15.41
N GLY A 651 19.59 -4.27 -16.63
CA GLY A 651 20.62 -5.27 -16.92
C GLY A 651 20.14 -6.73 -16.86
N SER A 652 18.83 -6.98 -16.97
CA SER A 652 18.23 -8.32 -17.02
C SER A 652 17.44 -8.49 -18.33
N SER A 653 17.30 -9.72 -18.81
CA SER A 653 16.36 -10.00 -19.90
C SER A 653 14.93 -10.15 -19.37
N LYS A 654 13.93 -9.92 -20.22
CA LYS A 654 12.53 -10.16 -19.89
C LYS A 654 12.29 -11.61 -19.44
N ALA A 655 12.90 -12.60 -20.11
CA ALA A 655 12.79 -14.01 -19.77
C ALA A 655 13.34 -14.32 -18.37
N GLU A 656 14.47 -13.72 -17.99
CA GLU A 656 15.03 -13.84 -16.64
C GLU A 656 14.12 -13.19 -15.59
N TYR A 657 13.58 -12.01 -15.88
CA TYR A 657 12.67 -11.32 -14.99
C TYR A 657 11.37 -12.12 -14.74
N ASP A 658 10.78 -12.67 -15.81
CA ASP A 658 9.58 -13.50 -15.73
C ASP A 658 9.83 -14.78 -14.92
N ALA A 659 11.00 -15.41 -15.10
CA ALA A 659 11.44 -16.59 -14.33
C ALA A 659 11.60 -16.25 -12.84
N GLU A 660 12.26 -15.13 -12.50
CA GLU A 660 12.40 -14.67 -11.10
C GLU A 660 11.05 -14.37 -10.47
N SER A 661 10.13 -13.75 -11.23
CA SER A 661 8.77 -13.49 -10.78
C SER A 661 7.96 -14.76 -10.50
N ALA A 662 8.16 -15.83 -11.30
CA ALA A 662 7.53 -17.13 -11.05
C ALA A 662 8.06 -17.78 -9.77
N VAL A 663 9.36 -17.69 -9.51
CA VAL A 663 9.97 -18.18 -8.26
C VAL A 663 9.46 -17.42 -7.05
N GLU A 664 9.33 -16.10 -7.11
CA GLU A 664 8.79 -15.31 -6.01
C GLU A 664 7.36 -15.74 -5.64
N ARG A 665 6.52 -16.02 -6.65
CA ARG A 665 5.14 -16.53 -6.41
C ARG A 665 5.13 -17.86 -5.67
N ASN A 666 6.02 -18.76 -6.05
CA ASN A 666 6.22 -20.04 -5.34
C ASN A 666 6.72 -19.81 -3.90
N ASN A 667 7.67 -18.92 -3.73
CA ASN A 667 8.23 -18.56 -2.44
C ASN A 667 7.19 -17.99 -1.46
N LEU A 668 6.17 -17.29 -1.96
CA LEU A 668 5.07 -16.81 -1.09
C LEU A 668 4.33 -17.97 -0.42
N LEU A 669 4.00 -19.04 -1.16
CA LEU A 669 3.37 -20.21 -0.56
C LEU A 669 4.34 -20.95 0.39
N TYR A 670 5.60 -21.07 0.00
CA TYR A 670 6.65 -21.65 0.88
C TYR A 670 6.77 -20.89 2.20
N VAL A 671 6.78 -19.56 2.16
CA VAL A 671 6.79 -18.73 3.38
C VAL A 671 5.53 -18.99 4.20
N ALA A 672 4.34 -18.98 3.58
CA ALA A 672 3.07 -19.16 4.27
C ALA A 672 2.99 -20.48 5.04
N VAL A 673 3.30 -21.61 4.38
CA VAL A 673 3.24 -22.93 5.02
C VAL A 673 4.30 -23.12 6.10
N SER A 674 5.47 -22.49 5.93
CA SER A 674 6.58 -22.56 6.88
C SER A 674 6.38 -21.76 8.18
N ARG A 675 5.27 -21.00 8.29
CA ARG A 675 4.94 -20.25 9.53
C ARG A 675 4.33 -21.14 10.60
N ALA A 676 3.78 -22.29 10.23
CA ALA A 676 3.12 -23.21 11.16
C ALA A 676 4.13 -24.02 11.98
N GLN A 677 3.81 -24.22 13.25
CA GLN A 677 4.56 -25.13 14.15
C GLN A 677 3.93 -26.52 14.20
N ARG A 678 2.59 -26.62 14.30
CA ARG A 678 1.87 -27.86 14.52
C ARG A 678 0.65 -28.05 13.61
N HIS A 679 -0.23 -27.07 13.54
CA HIS A 679 -1.49 -27.15 12.80
C HIS A 679 -1.41 -26.28 11.53
N LEU A 680 -1.81 -26.83 10.39
CA LEU A 680 -1.82 -26.10 9.11
C LEU A 680 -3.10 -26.40 8.35
N TYR A 681 -3.89 -25.35 8.11
CA TYR A 681 -5.12 -25.37 7.33
C TYR A 681 -4.95 -24.58 6.06
N LEU A 682 -5.30 -25.18 4.93
CA LEU A 682 -5.17 -24.59 3.57
C LEU A 682 -6.56 -24.51 2.97
N TYR A 683 -7.09 -23.29 2.75
CA TYR A 683 -8.46 -23.08 2.27
C TYR A 683 -8.48 -22.75 0.79
N GLN A 684 -9.26 -23.51 0.02
CA GLN A 684 -9.51 -23.23 -1.40
C GLN A 684 -11.01 -23.06 -1.68
N GLU A 685 -11.34 -22.34 -2.74
CA GLU A 685 -12.71 -22.18 -3.24
C GLU A 685 -12.78 -22.61 -4.71
N ARG A 686 -13.97 -23.04 -5.16
CA ARG A 686 -14.19 -23.57 -6.52
C ARG A 686 -15.15 -22.75 -7.37
N GLU A 687 -15.52 -21.54 -6.93
CA GLU A 687 -16.58 -20.76 -7.56
C GLU A 687 -16.22 -20.20 -8.94
N PHE A 688 -14.96 -19.85 -9.18
CA PHE A 688 -14.51 -19.17 -10.38
C PHE A 688 -13.61 -20.07 -11.24
N GLY A 689 -14.20 -20.76 -12.24
CA GLY A 689 -13.49 -21.43 -13.32
C GLY A 689 -12.42 -22.44 -12.87
N ASP A 690 -11.20 -22.31 -13.35
CA ASP A 690 -10.06 -23.18 -13.06
C ASP A 690 -9.48 -23.01 -11.64
N ASN A 691 -10.31 -22.79 -10.62
CA ASN A 691 -9.90 -22.71 -9.22
C ASN A 691 -9.47 -24.09 -8.68
N THR A 692 -8.45 -24.64 -9.31
CA THR A 692 -7.75 -25.81 -8.80
C THR A 692 -6.85 -25.41 -7.66
N LEU A 693 -6.51 -26.38 -6.81
CA LEU A 693 -5.49 -26.21 -5.78
C LEU A 693 -4.19 -25.69 -6.41
N ALA A 694 -3.46 -24.85 -5.69
CA ALA A 694 -2.17 -24.32 -6.16
C ALA A 694 -1.26 -25.44 -6.69
N PRO A 695 -0.61 -25.27 -7.85
CA PRO A 695 0.16 -26.34 -8.52
C PRO A 695 1.19 -27.00 -7.60
N GLN A 696 1.80 -26.23 -6.72
CA GLN A 696 2.78 -26.69 -5.74
C GLN A 696 2.20 -27.70 -4.72
N LEU A 697 0.89 -27.75 -4.55
CA LEU A 697 0.20 -28.65 -3.61
C LEU A 697 -0.44 -29.86 -4.30
N GLN A 698 -0.63 -29.81 -5.63
CA GLN A 698 -1.37 -30.86 -6.37
C GLN A 698 -0.72 -32.25 -6.30
N HIS A 699 0.61 -32.32 -6.30
CA HIS A 699 1.37 -33.57 -6.34
C HIS A 699 2.07 -33.89 -5.01
N TYR A 700 1.56 -33.40 -3.90
CA TYR A 700 2.10 -33.72 -2.60
C TYR A 700 1.93 -35.23 -2.30
N PRO A 701 3.03 -35.96 -2.05
CA PRO A 701 2.99 -37.44 -1.95
C PRO A 701 2.26 -37.93 -0.69
N GLN A 702 2.29 -37.15 0.38
CA GLN A 702 1.52 -37.44 1.61
C GLN A 702 0.11 -36.87 1.43
N LYS A 703 -0.89 -37.72 1.62
CA LYS A 703 -2.28 -37.27 1.48
C LYS A 703 -2.60 -36.21 2.54
N PHE A 704 -3.09 -35.07 2.10
CA PHE A 704 -3.75 -34.12 2.98
C PHE A 704 -4.98 -34.73 3.66
N ILE A 705 -5.34 -34.23 4.83
CA ILE A 705 -6.71 -34.42 5.31
C ILE A 705 -7.60 -33.52 4.45
N ALA A 706 -8.32 -34.11 3.50
CA ALA A 706 -9.22 -33.35 2.62
C ALA A 706 -10.60 -33.27 3.27
N THR A 707 -11.09 -32.06 3.50
CA THR A 707 -12.43 -31.79 4.02
C THR A 707 -13.18 -30.88 3.08
N SER A 708 -14.50 -31.06 2.98
CA SER A 708 -15.39 -30.17 2.23
C SER A 708 -16.25 -29.41 3.22
N TYR A 709 -16.28 -28.10 3.10
CA TYR A 709 -17.11 -27.24 3.93
C TYR A 709 -18.49 -27.08 3.28
N GLY A 710 -19.51 -27.60 3.93
CA GLY A 710 -20.93 -27.51 3.51
C GLY A 710 -21.75 -26.52 4.34
N GLY A 711 -21.10 -25.78 5.24
CA GLY A 711 -21.78 -24.86 6.15
C GLY A 711 -22.32 -23.60 5.46
N PRO A 712 -23.03 -22.75 6.21
CA PRO A 712 -23.67 -21.55 5.67
C PRO A 712 -22.66 -20.52 5.19
N THR A 713 -23.08 -19.72 4.24
CA THR A 713 -22.37 -18.48 3.89
C THR A 713 -22.53 -17.49 5.03
N ILE A 714 -21.40 -17.03 5.59
CA ILE A 714 -21.42 -16.00 6.63
C ILE A 714 -21.41 -14.64 5.96
N LYS A 715 -22.46 -13.86 6.23
CA LYS A 715 -22.56 -12.47 5.79
C LYS A 715 -22.50 -11.55 7.01
N LEU A 716 -21.80 -10.43 6.90
CA LEU A 716 -21.89 -9.37 7.91
C LEU A 716 -23.34 -8.87 7.97
N ALA A 717 -23.95 -8.92 9.16
CA ALA A 717 -25.16 -8.18 9.43
C ALA A 717 -24.78 -6.68 9.48
N ARG A 718 -24.93 -5.99 8.34
CA ARG A 718 -24.64 -4.55 8.29
C ARG A 718 -25.84 -3.84 8.89
N ASN A 719 -25.68 -3.28 10.08
CA ASN A 719 -26.57 -2.25 10.61
C ASN A 719 -26.36 -0.97 9.83
N VAL A 720 -26.81 -0.94 8.59
CA VAL A 720 -26.89 0.30 7.83
C VAL A 720 -28.13 1.03 8.37
N ALA A 721 -27.93 2.21 8.91
CA ALA A 721 -29.06 3.10 9.13
C ALA A 721 -29.83 3.18 7.80
N ASN A 722 -31.06 2.69 7.77
CA ASN A 722 -31.94 2.73 6.61
C ASN A 722 -32.25 4.19 6.28
N ASN A 723 -31.34 4.85 5.59
CA ASN A 723 -31.60 6.14 4.98
C ASN A 723 -32.44 5.90 3.74
N THR A 724 -33.73 5.70 3.94
CA THR A 724 -34.68 5.64 2.84
C THR A 724 -34.81 7.05 2.27
N PHE A 725 -34.16 7.28 1.15
CA PHE A 725 -34.47 8.44 0.32
C PHE A 725 -35.07 7.98 -1.02
N THR A 726 -36.00 8.74 -1.52
CA THR A 726 -36.65 8.44 -2.81
C THR A 726 -35.68 8.80 -3.92
N ALA A 727 -35.41 7.87 -4.83
CA ALA A 727 -34.62 8.17 -6.02
C ALA A 727 -35.29 9.28 -6.84
N PRO A 728 -34.56 10.29 -7.35
CA PRO A 728 -35.14 11.33 -8.18
C PRO A 728 -35.65 10.72 -9.48
N SER A 729 -36.67 11.37 -10.08
CA SER A 729 -37.29 10.93 -11.34
C SER A 729 -36.38 11.05 -12.56
N GLU A 730 -35.37 11.92 -12.47
CA GLU A 730 -34.36 12.14 -13.52
C GLU A 730 -32.96 12.22 -12.92
N LEU A 731 -32.01 11.54 -13.52
CA LEU A 731 -30.61 11.50 -13.14
C LEU A 731 -29.71 11.75 -14.34
N SER A 732 -28.64 12.54 -14.15
CA SER A 732 -27.52 12.49 -15.10
C SER A 732 -26.83 11.14 -15.00
N PHE A 733 -26.09 10.75 -16.04
CA PHE A 733 -25.34 9.51 -16.03
C PHE A 733 -24.32 9.44 -14.87
N GLU A 734 -23.60 10.52 -14.60
CA GLU A 734 -22.62 10.60 -13.48
C GLU A 734 -23.31 10.42 -12.13
N HIS A 735 -24.48 11.00 -11.94
CA HIS A 735 -25.28 10.83 -10.74
C HIS A 735 -25.82 9.38 -10.61
N PHE A 736 -26.24 8.78 -11.71
CA PHE A 736 -26.64 7.39 -11.76
C PHE A 736 -25.49 6.43 -11.40
N ASP A 737 -24.30 6.65 -11.98
CA ASP A 737 -23.12 5.86 -11.69
C ASP A 737 -22.68 6.03 -10.21
N THR A 738 -22.70 7.26 -9.70
CA THR A 738 -22.42 7.53 -8.28
C THR A 738 -23.41 6.80 -7.38
N TYR A 739 -24.70 6.86 -7.68
CA TYR A 739 -25.76 6.20 -6.91
C TYR A 739 -25.61 4.69 -6.93
N THR A 740 -25.38 4.08 -8.08
CA THR A 740 -25.24 2.64 -8.23
C THR A 740 -23.93 2.10 -7.67
N THR A 741 -22.88 2.90 -7.62
CA THR A 741 -21.60 2.57 -6.98
C THR A 741 -21.70 2.67 -5.47
N CYS A 742 -22.29 3.75 -4.96
CA CYS A 742 -22.52 3.95 -3.53
C CYS A 742 -23.67 4.96 -3.32
N SER A 743 -24.79 4.48 -2.79
CA SER A 743 -25.96 5.32 -2.49
C SER A 743 -25.66 6.41 -1.46
N LEU A 744 -24.80 6.16 -0.47
CA LEU A 744 -24.34 7.16 0.49
C LEU A 744 -23.48 8.25 -0.16
N ARG A 745 -22.59 7.89 -1.10
CA ARG A 745 -21.78 8.88 -1.84
C ARG A 745 -22.70 9.81 -2.63
N TYR A 746 -23.72 9.26 -3.29
CA TYR A 746 -24.75 10.04 -3.97
C TYR A 746 -25.49 10.95 -2.98
N TRP A 747 -25.92 10.43 -1.84
CA TRP A 747 -26.62 11.19 -0.81
C TRP A 747 -25.76 12.35 -0.29
N TYR A 748 -24.48 12.11 0.02
CA TYR A 748 -23.56 13.18 0.43
C TYR A 748 -23.38 14.24 -0.65
N SER A 749 -23.16 13.85 -1.90
CA SER A 749 -22.84 14.79 -2.97
C SER A 749 -24.07 15.53 -3.53
N GLN A 750 -25.20 14.83 -3.69
CA GLN A 750 -26.36 15.36 -4.41
C GLN A 750 -27.50 15.81 -3.48
N VAL A 751 -27.76 15.07 -2.40
CA VAL A 751 -28.84 15.42 -1.46
C VAL A 751 -28.35 16.41 -0.42
N LEU A 752 -27.23 16.14 0.24
CA LEU A 752 -26.61 17.07 1.18
C LEU A 752 -25.77 18.15 0.51
N ARG A 753 -25.50 18.02 -0.79
CA ARG A 753 -24.68 18.95 -1.58
C ARG A 753 -23.32 19.25 -0.95
N LEU A 754 -22.70 18.24 -0.33
CA LEU A 754 -21.36 18.36 0.20
C LEU A 754 -20.39 18.49 -0.97
N GLN A 755 -19.61 19.58 -0.98
CA GLN A 755 -18.59 19.75 -2.00
C GLN A 755 -17.55 18.64 -1.90
N SER A 756 -17.32 17.96 -3.00
CA SER A 756 -16.19 17.05 -3.19
C SER A 756 -14.89 17.87 -3.26
N GLU A 757 -13.79 17.30 -2.77
CA GLU A 757 -12.46 17.91 -2.98
C GLU A 757 -12.04 17.88 -4.45
N ALA A 758 -12.49 16.88 -5.18
CA ALA A 758 -12.28 16.78 -6.62
C ALA A 758 -12.88 17.97 -7.38
N ASP A 759 -13.97 18.58 -6.89
CA ASP A 759 -14.57 19.76 -7.51
C ASP A 759 -13.69 21.03 -7.42
N ILE A 760 -12.69 21.02 -6.55
CA ILE A 760 -11.75 22.14 -6.32
C ILE A 760 -10.48 21.94 -7.16
N ASP A 761 -10.18 20.72 -7.59
CA ASP A 761 -8.96 20.39 -8.31
C ASP A 761 -8.91 21.05 -9.71
N VAL A 762 -7.81 21.75 -9.99
CA VAL A 762 -7.62 22.50 -11.24
C VAL A 762 -7.62 21.56 -12.45
N SER A 763 -7.06 20.37 -12.32
CA SER A 763 -6.98 19.37 -13.42
C SER A 763 -8.37 18.82 -13.75
N VAL A 764 -9.20 18.56 -12.73
CA VAL A 764 -10.59 18.11 -12.92
C VAL A 764 -11.40 19.18 -13.62
N ARG A 765 -11.32 20.44 -13.16
CA ARG A 765 -12.00 21.58 -13.79
C ARG A 765 -11.54 21.80 -15.23
N ALA A 766 -10.24 21.63 -15.52
CA ALA A 766 -9.69 21.75 -16.87
C ALA A 766 -10.24 20.63 -17.80
N ARG A 767 -10.28 19.39 -17.33
CA ARG A 767 -10.87 18.26 -18.09
C ARG A 767 -12.35 18.51 -18.41
N LEU A 768 -13.12 18.97 -17.43
CA LEU A 768 -14.52 19.31 -17.64
C LEU A 768 -14.69 20.47 -18.65
N ALA A 769 -13.82 21.49 -18.60
CA ALA A 769 -13.86 22.59 -19.57
C ALA A 769 -13.58 22.10 -21.01
N ILE A 770 -12.62 21.20 -21.18
CA ILE A 770 -12.29 20.58 -22.46
C ILE A 770 -13.48 19.75 -22.99
N MET A 771 -14.10 18.93 -22.12
CA MET A 771 -15.25 18.10 -22.53
C MET A 771 -16.48 18.96 -22.87
N ASP A 772 -16.74 20.05 -22.14
CA ASP A 772 -17.80 21.01 -22.47
C ASP A 772 -17.55 21.67 -23.83
N ALA A 773 -16.30 22.06 -24.12
CA ALA A 773 -15.92 22.65 -25.40
C ALA A 773 -16.08 21.67 -26.56
N LEU A 774 -15.66 20.41 -26.37
CA LEU A 774 -15.82 19.35 -27.37
C LEU A 774 -17.30 19.02 -27.62
N LYS A 775 -18.12 19.03 -26.56
CA LYS A 775 -19.58 18.85 -26.69
C LYS A 775 -20.23 19.98 -27.50
N ALA A 776 -19.91 21.23 -27.18
CA ALA A 776 -20.43 22.39 -27.89
C ALA A 776 -20.01 22.40 -29.37
N PHE A 777 -18.79 21.97 -29.66
CA PHE A 777 -18.30 21.79 -31.02
C PHE A 777 -19.02 20.63 -31.74
N ALA A 778 -19.13 19.48 -31.13
CA ALA A 778 -19.76 18.27 -31.69
C ALA A 778 -21.25 18.46 -31.99
N SER A 779 -21.97 19.23 -31.15
CA SER A 779 -23.38 19.53 -31.32
C SER A 779 -23.66 20.67 -32.31
N GLY A 780 -22.63 21.33 -32.84
CA GLY A 780 -22.77 22.47 -33.75
C GLY A 780 -23.15 23.80 -33.06
N MET A 781 -23.15 23.84 -31.73
CA MET A 781 -23.42 25.07 -30.98
C MET A 781 -22.29 26.10 -31.07
N SER A 782 -21.09 25.66 -31.48
CA SER A 782 -19.94 26.52 -31.68
C SER A 782 -19.22 26.21 -33.00
N PRO A 783 -18.75 27.22 -33.72
CA PRO A 783 -18.06 27.05 -34.99
C PRO A 783 -16.65 26.48 -34.84
N SER A 784 -16.03 26.60 -33.67
CA SER A 784 -14.70 26.06 -33.40
C SER A 784 -14.59 25.55 -31.96
N ALA A 785 -13.78 24.49 -31.79
CA ALA A 785 -13.48 23.94 -30.47
C ALA A 785 -12.72 24.94 -29.61
N ASP A 786 -11.81 25.74 -30.17
CA ASP A 786 -11.00 26.72 -29.46
C ASP A 786 -11.84 27.85 -28.83
N SER A 787 -12.81 28.39 -29.56
CA SER A 787 -13.72 29.44 -29.02
C SER A 787 -14.56 28.88 -27.86
N SER A 788 -15.00 27.65 -27.97
CA SER A 788 -15.74 26.93 -26.90
C SER A 788 -14.84 26.71 -25.67
N LEU A 789 -13.56 26.38 -25.86
CA LEU A 789 -12.64 26.20 -24.75
C LEU A 789 -12.46 27.47 -23.92
N VAL A 790 -12.28 28.62 -24.56
CA VAL A 790 -12.13 29.92 -23.87
C VAL A 790 -13.38 30.20 -22.98
N ALA A 791 -14.56 29.99 -23.52
CA ALA A 791 -15.81 30.18 -22.78
C ALA A 791 -15.93 29.22 -21.59
N ALA A 792 -15.72 27.92 -21.81
CA ALA A 792 -15.80 26.90 -20.76
C ALA A 792 -14.70 27.10 -19.70
N TRP A 793 -13.51 27.53 -20.11
CA TRP A 793 -12.38 27.82 -19.21
C TRP A 793 -12.68 28.93 -18.23
N THR A 794 -13.23 30.03 -18.75
CA THR A 794 -13.63 31.20 -17.96
C THR A 794 -14.78 30.86 -17.00
N ALA A 795 -15.79 30.13 -17.49
CA ALA A 795 -16.93 29.70 -16.69
C ALA A 795 -16.51 28.84 -15.49
N ARG A 796 -15.44 28.05 -15.64
CA ARG A 796 -14.89 27.19 -14.58
C ARG A 796 -13.80 27.86 -13.73
N LYS A 797 -13.58 29.16 -13.90
CA LYS A 797 -12.59 29.97 -13.14
C LYS A 797 -11.20 29.34 -13.13
N LEU A 798 -10.75 28.85 -14.26
CA LEU A 798 -9.43 28.26 -14.43
C LEU A 798 -8.34 29.34 -14.59
N PRO A 799 -7.07 29.06 -14.24
CA PRO A 799 -5.95 29.99 -14.44
C PRO A 799 -5.87 30.47 -15.89
N SER A 800 -5.58 31.75 -16.09
CA SER A 800 -5.38 32.31 -17.42
C SER A 800 -4.14 31.72 -18.08
N LYS A 801 -4.03 31.87 -19.41
CA LYS A 801 -2.84 31.48 -20.20
C LYS A 801 -1.55 32.11 -19.67
N ILE A 802 -1.61 33.28 -19.03
CA ILE A 802 -0.45 33.98 -18.46
C ILE A 802 -0.08 33.34 -17.10
N GLU A 803 -1.07 32.99 -16.30
CA GLU A 803 -0.87 32.41 -14.96
C GLU A 803 -0.36 30.97 -15.02
N ASP A 804 -0.90 30.14 -15.95
CA ASP A 804 -0.43 28.77 -16.17
C ASP A 804 -0.37 28.43 -17.68
N PRO A 805 0.71 28.82 -18.37
CA PRO A 805 0.86 28.61 -19.81
C PRO A 805 0.95 27.12 -20.19
N PHE A 806 1.43 26.26 -19.30
CA PHE A 806 1.57 24.82 -19.58
C PHE A 806 0.23 24.09 -19.48
N LEU A 807 -0.56 24.40 -18.47
CA LEU A 807 -1.93 23.86 -18.35
C LEU A 807 -2.77 24.25 -19.57
N TRP A 808 -2.68 25.52 -20.00
CA TRP A 808 -3.39 26.01 -21.18
C TRP A 808 -2.93 25.30 -22.47
N ARG A 809 -1.61 25.15 -22.68
CA ARG A 809 -1.03 24.42 -23.82
C ARG A 809 -1.56 22.98 -23.87
N ASP A 810 -1.52 22.29 -22.75
CA ASP A 810 -1.92 20.89 -22.65
C ASP A 810 -3.42 20.73 -22.86
N ALA A 811 -4.22 21.71 -22.40
CA ALA A 811 -5.65 21.75 -22.68
C ALA A 811 -5.94 21.94 -24.17
N GLN A 812 -5.22 22.83 -24.85
CA GLN A 812 -5.32 23.00 -26.31
C GLN A 812 -4.91 21.71 -27.07
N LEU A 813 -3.87 21.04 -26.63
CA LEU A 813 -3.45 19.78 -27.25
C LEU A 813 -4.52 18.69 -27.09
N ALA A 814 -5.09 18.53 -25.90
CA ALA A 814 -6.17 17.58 -25.65
C ALA A 814 -7.43 17.93 -26.45
N LEU A 815 -7.78 19.24 -26.55
CA LEU A 815 -8.89 19.73 -27.37
C LEU A 815 -8.71 19.40 -28.84
N ALA A 816 -7.51 19.67 -29.40
CA ALA A 816 -7.20 19.41 -30.80
C ALA A 816 -7.33 17.90 -31.13
N ARG A 817 -6.86 17.03 -30.25
CA ARG A 817 -7.03 15.57 -30.39
C ARG A 817 -8.51 15.17 -30.36
N GLY A 818 -9.27 15.69 -29.40
CA GLY A 818 -10.72 15.43 -29.31
C GLY A 818 -11.48 15.92 -30.56
N ALA A 819 -11.15 17.10 -31.05
CA ALA A 819 -11.77 17.65 -32.29
C ALA A 819 -11.42 16.81 -33.53
N ALA A 820 -10.18 16.32 -33.64
CA ALA A 820 -9.78 15.41 -34.73
C ALA A 820 -10.56 14.08 -34.69
N LEU A 821 -10.75 13.50 -33.50
CA LEU A 821 -11.58 12.30 -33.30
C LEU A 821 -13.04 12.54 -33.70
N ILE A 822 -13.62 13.68 -33.32
CA ILE A 822 -14.96 14.08 -33.74
C ILE A 822 -15.04 14.18 -35.27
N GLY A 823 -14.05 14.79 -35.91
CA GLY A 823 -13.94 14.87 -37.37
C GLY A 823 -13.89 13.49 -38.03
N ALA A 824 -13.06 12.59 -37.52
CA ALA A 824 -12.97 11.22 -38.03
C ALA A 824 -14.27 10.42 -37.86
N ILE A 825 -14.97 10.59 -36.74
CA ILE A 825 -16.27 9.96 -36.50
C ILE A 825 -17.33 10.54 -37.45
N SER A 826 -17.36 11.87 -37.65
CA SER A 826 -18.27 12.52 -38.56
C SER A 826 -18.05 12.13 -40.02
N GLN A 827 -16.81 11.92 -40.47
CA GLN A 827 -16.49 11.41 -41.83
C GLN A 827 -17.01 9.99 -42.06
N ARG A 828 -17.18 9.19 -40.99
CA ARG A 828 -17.79 7.86 -41.01
C ARG A 828 -19.33 7.93 -40.97
N GLY A 829 -19.93 9.10 -41.10
CA GLY A 829 -21.38 9.32 -41.02
C GLY A 829 -21.95 9.34 -39.60
N GLY A 830 -21.09 9.63 -38.62
CA GLY A 830 -21.49 9.74 -37.20
C GLY A 830 -22.35 10.99 -36.98
N THR A 831 -23.55 10.82 -36.42
CA THR A 831 -24.44 11.91 -35.99
C THR A 831 -24.41 12.07 -34.49
N PHE A 832 -24.28 13.33 -34.01
CA PHE A 832 -24.29 13.64 -32.60
C PHE A 832 -25.62 13.24 -31.93
N VAL A 833 -25.56 12.59 -30.77
CA VAL A 833 -26.71 12.17 -29.99
C VAL A 833 -26.46 12.28 -28.49
N GLU A 834 -27.51 12.65 -27.77
CA GLU A 834 -27.57 12.61 -26.30
C GLU A 834 -28.71 11.69 -25.89
N PRO A 835 -28.45 10.38 -25.78
CA PRO A 835 -29.52 9.44 -25.52
C PRO A 835 -30.06 9.56 -24.10
N LYS A 836 -31.37 9.34 -23.95
CA LYS A 836 -32.04 9.15 -22.65
C LYS A 836 -32.55 7.73 -22.56
N SER A 837 -32.46 7.14 -21.38
CA SER A 837 -32.97 5.79 -21.10
C SER A 837 -33.84 5.81 -19.85
N VAL A 838 -34.94 5.07 -19.86
CA VAL A 838 -35.78 4.90 -18.66
C VAL A 838 -35.43 3.59 -18.00
N VAL A 839 -35.00 3.63 -16.77
CA VAL A 839 -34.48 2.50 -16.03
C VAL A 839 -35.15 2.43 -14.66
N GLY A 840 -35.95 1.37 -14.42
CA GLY A 840 -36.64 1.24 -13.14
C GLY A 840 -37.57 2.40 -12.81
N GLY A 841 -38.16 3.07 -13.83
CA GLY A 841 -39.00 4.27 -13.65
C GLY A 841 -38.25 5.60 -13.54
N VAL A 842 -36.92 5.56 -13.55
CA VAL A 842 -36.05 6.77 -13.52
C VAL A 842 -35.54 7.07 -14.92
N THR A 843 -35.64 8.33 -15.35
CA THR A 843 -35.04 8.78 -16.62
C THR A 843 -33.56 9.07 -16.39
N VAL A 844 -32.68 8.36 -17.09
CA VAL A 844 -31.24 8.59 -17.01
C VAL A 844 -30.75 9.24 -18.29
N GLN A 845 -30.17 10.42 -18.16
CA GLN A 845 -29.53 11.12 -19.28
C GLN A 845 -28.14 10.55 -19.49
N MET A 846 -27.89 10.00 -20.67
CA MET A 846 -26.68 9.28 -21.04
C MET A 846 -25.53 10.21 -21.42
N PRO A 847 -24.28 9.74 -21.39
CA PRO A 847 -23.16 10.46 -22.01
C PRO A 847 -23.45 10.71 -23.48
N TRP A 848 -23.05 11.88 -23.96
CA TRP A 848 -23.15 12.19 -25.37
C TRP A 848 -22.14 11.39 -26.20
N GLY A 849 -22.46 11.20 -27.47
CA GLY A 849 -21.62 10.48 -28.42
C GLY A 849 -22.18 10.60 -29.84
N PHE A 850 -21.81 9.65 -30.68
CA PHE A 850 -22.21 9.61 -32.07
C PHE A 850 -22.84 8.27 -32.43
N ALA A 851 -23.95 8.30 -33.11
CA ALA A 851 -24.57 7.15 -33.75
C ALA A 851 -24.08 7.03 -35.20
N ILE A 852 -23.45 5.90 -35.51
CA ILE A 852 -22.98 5.58 -36.88
C ILE A 852 -23.81 4.44 -37.43
N GLN A 853 -24.47 4.70 -38.55
CA GLN A 853 -25.30 3.69 -39.21
C GLN A 853 -24.45 2.71 -40.03
N GLY A 854 -24.42 1.47 -39.63
CA GLY A 854 -23.80 0.39 -40.40
C GLY A 854 -24.86 -0.36 -41.27
N PRO A 855 -24.40 -1.30 -42.11
CA PRO A 855 -25.32 -2.01 -43.04
C PRO A 855 -26.33 -2.91 -42.30
N HIS A 856 -26.02 -3.39 -41.11
CA HIS A 856 -26.89 -4.28 -40.32
C HIS A 856 -26.95 -3.95 -38.84
N TYR A 857 -26.35 -2.79 -38.44
CA TYR A 857 -26.27 -2.39 -37.02
C TYR A 857 -26.02 -0.89 -36.87
N VAL A 858 -26.29 -0.38 -35.70
CA VAL A 858 -25.89 0.96 -35.28
C VAL A 858 -24.66 0.83 -34.36
N GLU A 859 -23.59 1.58 -34.68
CA GLU A 859 -22.43 1.75 -33.81
C GLU A 859 -22.63 3.01 -32.96
N PHE A 860 -22.34 2.93 -31.65
CA PHE A 860 -22.29 4.10 -30.79
C PHE A 860 -20.85 4.40 -30.45
N ALA A 861 -20.35 5.56 -30.90
CA ALA A 861 -19.00 6.02 -30.67
C ALA A 861 -18.99 7.11 -29.61
N MET A 862 -18.27 6.87 -28.49
CA MET A 862 -18.12 7.81 -27.37
C MET A 862 -16.73 8.42 -27.35
N LEU A 863 -16.63 9.70 -26.93
CA LEU A 863 -15.37 10.30 -26.52
C LEU A 863 -15.16 10.07 -25.03
N ARG A 864 -13.92 9.72 -24.67
CA ARG A 864 -13.51 9.54 -23.30
C ARG A 864 -12.25 10.33 -22.99
N PHE A 865 -12.29 11.11 -21.92
CA PHE A 865 -11.11 11.83 -21.44
C PHE A 865 -10.25 10.91 -20.58
N ALA A 866 -9.55 9.98 -21.24
CA ALA A 866 -8.63 9.04 -20.62
C ALA A 866 -7.61 8.57 -21.64
N ARG A 867 -6.51 7.97 -21.14
CA ARG A 867 -5.65 7.10 -21.92
C ARG A 867 -6.18 5.67 -21.81
N ARG A 868 -5.84 4.83 -22.79
CA ARG A 868 -6.13 3.40 -22.69
C ARG A 868 -5.49 2.87 -21.38
N ARG A 869 -6.33 2.54 -20.42
CA ARG A 869 -5.88 1.73 -19.28
C ARG A 869 -6.39 0.30 -19.51
N VAL A 870 -5.50 -0.67 -19.43
CA VAL A 870 -5.82 -2.11 -19.45
C VAL A 870 -6.61 -2.54 -18.21
N LEU A 871 -7.00 -1.60 -17.37
CA LEU A 871 -7.77 -1.83 -16.15
C LEU A 871 -9.16 -2.29 -16.46
N ASP A 872 -9.55 -3.24 -15.67
CA ASP A 872 -10.89 -3.77 -15.43
C ASP A 872 -11.99 -3.06 -16.24
N LEU A 873 -12.17 -3.52 -17.46
CA LEU A 873 -13.23 -3.06 -18.35
C LEU A 873 -14.62 -3.10 -17.66
N SER A 874 -14.77 -3.86 -16.57
CA SER A 874 -16.02 -3.94 -15.83
C SER A 874 -16.37 -2.61 -15.11
N THR A 875 -15.40 -1.88 -14.56
CA THR A 875 -15.63 -0.56 -13.97
C THR A 875 -15.84 0.52 -15.03
N VAL A 876 -15.21 0.36 -16.19
CA VAL A 876 -15.33 1.28 -17.32
C VAL A 876 -16.61 1.05 -18.10
N LEU A 877 -17.11 -0.19 -18.15
CA LEU A 877 -18.27 -0.58 -18.96
C LEU A 877 -19.62 -0.37 -18.24
N LYS A 878 -19.65 -0.30 -16.91
CA LYS A 878 -20.88 0.09 -16.19
C LYS A 878 -21.51 1.36 -16.78
N PRO A 879 -20.73 2.43 -16.99
CA PRO A 879 -21.22 3.63 -17.65
C PRO A 879 -21.63 3.46 -19.09
N MET A 880 -21.20 2.43 -19.78
CA MET A 880 -21.41 2.27 -21.24
C MET A 880 -22.57 1.37 -21.63
N VAL A 881 -23.07 0.59 -20.69
CA VAL A 881 -24.25 -0.24 -20.90
C VAL A 881 -25.42 0.55 -21.47
N PRO A 882 -25.62 1.80 -21.12
CA PRO A 882 -26.65 2.63 -21.72
C PRO A 882 -26.44 2.92 -23.22
N GLY A 883 -25.22 3.06 -23.70
CA GLY A 883 -24.95 3.08 -25.14
C GLY A 883 -25.40 1.80 -25.85
N LEU A 884 -25.43 0.66 -25.14
CA LEU A 884 -25.94 -0.63 -25.61
C LEU A 884 -27.47 -0.72 -25.60
N MET A 885 -28.13 0.11 -24.79
CA MET A 885 -29.59 0.20 -24.71
C MET A 885 -30.15 1.16 -25.76
N PHE A 886 -29.29 1.91 -26.47
CA PHE A 886 -29.70 2.68 -27.64
C PHE A 886 -30.22 1.70 -28.72
N ALA A 887 -31.42 1.92 -29.17
CA ALA A 887 -32.14 0.96 -30.04
C ALA A 887 -31.28 0.55 -31.25
N GLY A 888 -30.99 -0.75 -31.37
CA GLY A 888 -30.24 -1.31 -32.49
C GLY A 888 -28.70 -1.26 -32.35
N THR A 889 -28.14 -0.76 -31.28
CA THR A 889 -26.66 -0.72 -31.07
C THR A 889 -26.09 -2.14 -30.96
N LYS A 890 -25.22 -2.52 -31.88
CA LYS A 890 -24.48 -3.81 -31.85
C LYS A 890 -22.97 -3.63 -31.66
N LYS A 891 -22.47 -2.40 -31.86
CA LYS A 891 -21.06 -2.07 -31.70
C LYS A 891 -20.90 -0.84 -30.80
N LEU A 892 -19.95 -0.89 -29.86
CA LEU A 892 -19.59 0.22 -28.99
C LEU A 892 -18.11 0.46 -29.13
N THR A 893 -17.72 1.70 -29.45
CA THR A 893 -16.34 2.14 -29.55
C THR A 893 -16.03 3.27 -28.59
N LEU A 894 -14.82 3.24 -28.02
CA LEU A 894 -14.28 4.22 -27.12
C LEU A 894 -13.14 4.96 -27.80
N ASN A 895 -13.30 6.26 -27.96
CA ASN A 895 -12.30 7.13 -28.54
C ASN A 895 -11.61 7.92 -27.41
N HIS A 896 -10.33 7.67 -27.20
CA HIS A 896 -9.58 8.25 -26.08
C HIS A 896 -8.97 9.60 -26.45
N VAL A 897 -9.41 10.68 -25.80
CA VAL A 897 -8.98 12.06 -26.09
C VAL A 897 -7.51 12.30 -25.77
N LEU A 898 -6.94 11.58 -24.82
CA LEU A 898 -5.53 11.73 -24.41
C LEU A 898 -4.56 10.83 -25.17
N SER A 899 -5.06 9.93 -26.03
CA SER A 899 -4.26 9.04 -26.86
C SER A 899 -4.94 8.88 -28.23
N ASP A 900 -4.18 8.46 -29.24
CA ASP A 900 -4.71 8.24 -30.59
C ASP A 900 -5.38 6.84 -30.74
N LYS A 901 -5.78 6.22 -29.63
CA LYS A 901 -6.33 4.86 -29.61
C LYS A 901 -7.85 4.85 -29.58
N VAL A 902 -8.40 3.87 -30.27
CA VAL A 902 -9.83 3.55 -30.30
C VAL A 902 -9.99 2.10 -29.86
N ASP A 903 -10.80 1.86 -28.84
CA ASP A 903 -11.09 0.52 -28.35
C ASP A 903 -12.50 0.06 -28.77
N ASP A 904 -12.57 -1.10 -29.41
CA ASP A 904 -13.84 -1.82 -29.62
C ASP A 904 -14.16 -2.63 -28.36
N VAL A 905 -15.39 -2.50 -27.86
CA VAL A 905 -15.81 -3.23 -26.66
C VAL A 905 -16.29 -4.64 -27.05
N PRO A 906 -15.62 -5.71 -26.62
CA PRO A 906 -15.99 -7.09 -26.96
C PRO A 906 -17.39 -7.47 -26.49
N GLY A 907 -18.08 -8.35 -27.25
CA GLY A 907 -19.45 -8.80 -26.97
C GLY A 907 -19.61 -9.47 -25.58
N ALA A 908 -18.63 -10.27 -25.16
CA ALA A 908 -18.64 -10.92 -23.85
C ALA A 908 -18.63 -9.89 -22.70
N LYS A 909 -17.80 -8.84 -22.80
CA LYS A 909 -17.74 -7.76 -21.81
C LYS A 909 -19.03 -6.92 -21.79
N ARG A 910 -19.70 -6.78 -22.94
CA ARG A 910 -21.03 -6.15 -23.02
C ARG A 910 -22.09 -6.93 -22.25
N ILE A 911 -22.09 -8.25 -22.35
CA ILE A 911 -23.02 -9.12 -21.62
C ILE A 911 -22.80 -9.00 -20.10
N GLU A 912 -21.55 -9.01 -19.66
CA GLU A 912 -21.17 -8.83 -18.25
C GLU A 912 -21.61 -7.46 -17.71
N ALA A 913 -21.36 -6.39 -18.45
CA ALA A 913 -21.80 -5.05 -18.12
C ALA A 913 -23.34 -4.93 -18.06
N THR A 914 -24.06 -5.61 -18.97
CA THR A 914 -25.53 -5.66 -18.95
C THR A 914 -26.06 -6.36 -17.69
N LYS A 915 -25.43 -7.45 -17.24
CA LYS A 915 -25.78 -8.13 -15.99
C LYS A 915 -25.55 -7.21 -14.78
N SER A 916 -24.40 -6.53 -14.71
CA SER A 916 -24.06 -5.58 -13.66
C SER A 916 -25.03 -4.38 -13.64
N PHE A 917 -25.43 -3.87 -14.82
CA PHE A 917 -26.41 -2.81 -14.93
C PHE A 917 -27.79 -3.24 -14.45
N LYS A 918 -28.26 -4.44 -14.83
CA LYS A 918 -29.54 -4.99 -14.34
C LYS A 918 -29.54 -5.17 -12.82
N ALA A 919 -28.39 -5.55 -12.23
CA ALA A 919 -28.25 -5.62 -10.78
C ALA A 919 -28.35 -4.22 -10.13
N ALA A 920 -27.70 -3.21 -10.72
CA ALA A 920 -27.79 -1.82 -10.28
C ALA A 920 -29.23 -1.27 -10.38
N VAL A 921 -29.96 -1.63 -11.42
CA VAL A 921 -31.39 -1.28 -11.58
C VAL A 921 -32.26 -1.85 -10.47
N ARG A 922 -31.99 -3.09 -10.02
CA ARG A 922 -32.72 -3.70 -8.89
C ARG A 922 -32.44 -2.96 -7.58
N MET A 923 -31.22 -2.41 -7.39
CA MET A 923 -30.89 -1.57 -6.25
C MET A 923 -31.71 -0.28 -6.22
N LEU A 924 -32.01 0.33 -7.40
CA LEU A 924 -32.90 1.47 -7.51
C LEU A 924 -34.34 1.15 -7.07
N ALA A 925 -34.76 -0.11 -7.17
CA ALA A 925 -36.12 -0.53 -6.87
C ALA A 925 -36.39 -0.85 -5.38
N GLY A 926 -35.41 -0.81 -4.48
CA GLY A 926 -35.68 -1.04 -3.07
C GLY A 926 -34.53 -1.31 -2.12
N ASP A 927 -33.30 -1.51 -2.61
CA ASP A 927 -32.15 -1.76 -1.73
C ASP A 927 -31.15 -0.59 -1.83
N ASN A 928 -31.31 0.38 -0.93
CA ASN A 928 -30.47 1.58 -0.84
C ASN A 928 -29.29 1.41 0.12
N SER A 929 -28.95 0.16 0.49
CA SER A 929 -27.84 -0.11 1.39
C SER A 929 -26.51 0.28 0.73
N PRO A 930 -25.64 1.08 1.39
CA PRO A 930 -24.31 1.36 0.87
C PRO A 930 -23.49 0.09 0.78
N VAL A 931 -22.80 -0.11 -0.34
CA VAL A 931 -21.93 -1.25 -0.55
C VAL A 931 -20.49 -0.78 -0.39
N PRO A 932 -19.83 -0.99 0.76
CA PRO A 932 -18.40 -0.71 0.88
C PRO A 932 -17.60 -1.57 -0.11
N GLY A 933 -16.59 -0.97 -0.70
CA GLY A 933 -15.77 -1.65 -1.70
C GLY A 933 -14.47 -0.90 -1.98
N ARG A 934 -13.72 -1.32 -2.98
CA ARG A 934 -12.47 -0.65 -3.40
C ARG A 934 -12.65 0.85 -3.68
N HIS A 935 -13.83 1.28 -4.10
CA HIS A 935 -14.14 2.70 -4.33
C HIS A 935 -14.13 3.54 -3.06
N CYS A 936 -14.23 2.95 -1.86
CA CYS A 936 -14.17 3.70 -0.61
C CYS A 936 -12.79 4.28 -0.34
N ALA A 937 -11.72 3.64 -0.80
CA ALA A 937 -10.35 4.15 -0.68
C ALA A 937 -10.15 5.49 -1.42
N TRP A 938 -10.97 5.74 -2.47
CA TRP A 938 -10.91 6.94 -3.31
C TRP A 938 -12.12 7.86 -3.11
N CYS A 939 -12.92 7.60 -2.09
CA CYS A 939 -14.15 8.36 -1.86
C CYS A 939 -13.85 9.65 -1.09
N ASP A 940 -14.26 10.78 -1.64
CA ASP A 940 -14.11 12.11 -1.04
C ASP A 940 -14.77 12.22 0.34
N PHE A 941 -15.72 11.32 0.63
CA PHE A 941 -16.45 11.27 1.88
C PHE A 941 -16.01 10.13 2.80
N SER A 942 -14.89 9.45 2.50
CA SER A 942 -14.42 8.31 3.28
C SER A 942 -14.20 8.63 4.75
N THR A 943 -13.74 9.84 5.06
CA THR A 943 -13.49 10.31 6.44
C THR A 943 -14.77 10.44 7.26
N ILE A 944 -15.87 10.87 6.64
CA ILE A 944 -17.14 11.10 7.32
C ILE A 944 -18.13 9.94 7.16
N CYS A 945 -17.84 8.98 6.29
CA CYS A 945 -18.76 7.88 5.97
C CYS A 945 -18.70 6.77 7.02
N PRO A 946 -19.81 6.45 7.70
CA PRO A 946 -19.87 5.37 8.69
C PRO A 946 -19.78 3.98 8.06
N SER A 947 -20.06 3.85 6.75
CA SER A 947 -20.05 2.58 6.02
C SER A 947 -18.75 2.37 5.22
N SER A 948 -17.78 3.29 5.30
CA SER A 948 -16.45 3.07 4.74
C SER A 948 -15.81 1.88 5.48
N PRO A 949 -15.26 0.87 4.80
CA PRO A 949 -14.69 -0.28 5.48
C PRO A 949 -13.61 0.16 6.46
N ASN A 950 -13.68 -0.42 7.66
CA ASN A 950 -12.67 -0.23 8.70
C ASN A 950 -11.36 -0.89 8.34
#